data_b7a2fbdb18daa5bb7347a201e94b4ad5
#
_entry.id   b7a2fbdb18daa5bb7347a201e94b4ad5
#
_cell.length_a   1.000
_cell.length_b   1.000
_cell.length_c   1.000
_cell.angle_alpha   90.00
_cell.angle_beta   90.00
_cell.angle_gamma   90.00
#
_symmetry.space_group_name_H-M   'P 1'
#
loop_
_entity.id
_entity.type
_entity.pdbx_description
1 polymer ?
#
loop_
_entity_poly.entity_id
_entity_poly.type
_entity_poly.pdbx_seq_one_letter_code
_entity_poly.pdbx_strand_id
1 'polypeptide(L)'
;MTNSPQAAKRFSPLPIDPILAELKRTVAASASTVLHAPPGAGKTTRVPLALLELPELSGGRIVMLEPRRLAAVHAAHRMAGSLGEDAGETVGYAMRFERRVSGKTRIEVVTEGILTRRLQRDPCLEGVSLVIFDEFHERSINADLALAFCLEVQREVRPDLKILIMSATLDCEPVSALLGNAPVVASEGRSFPVEVRYLEEQGHPHLPVRMAAAIRRALAETEGDLLAFFPGAGEIRACHEILAQQSPDAGLSIHPLYGDLPFAEQERAIQPGSKRKVVLATNIAETSLTIEGVRVVVDAGLSRMLRHDPSTGMNRLVTVRESRASAEQRRGRAGRLAPGVCYRLFGSHTFNAMTPFSPPEILVSDLSSLVLELAVWGVREPASLSWLDPPTEAALAAARDLLQVLGALDRLGRPSDMGKRMAELPVHPRLARLLLRGMELGMADTAALFAALLSERDIFRLGPGESPRLCESDLLERCEALGKGRPSRDGRLLDGAVTAVRRSAAQLSRITADMAAGPVPGRAGTVDAEDAARLLLAACPDRVARRREEGSDRYLLANGRGARLSPKSGVRNRPFILAVQVDAREGGDGFIHQASALTPELIRSECRGAIVVEKRVAWEQGQERVMAWEEERLGAVVLSRRQATACDEEAMPVLLEVVRASGMEILGREKAVRQFQGRVRLLREAFPGEAWPDLRFDSLRLCLDEWLAPFLMGVRSRRDLAALDLLPALKTLLDREKLRLLEERAPTHVTVPSGRRIEIDYASGDEPLLAVKLQEMFGLADTPAVAGGRVKVLLHLLSPAGRPVQVTRDLKNFWES
;
A
#
# COMPACT_ATOMS: atom_id res chain seq x y z
N MET A 1 4.10 -72.14 9.55
CA MET A 1 2.81 -72.02 8.84
C MET A 1 1.75 -71.55 9.78
N THR A 2 1.34 -70.29 9.69
CA THR A 2 0.00 -69.75 9.95
C THR A 2 0.03 -68.28 9.55
N ASN A 3 -0.35 -68.05 8.31
CA ASN A 3 -0.69 -66.70 7.81
C ASN A 3 -1.99 -66.31 8.52
N SER A 4 -1.91 -65.34 9.43
CA SER A 4 -3.08 -64.55 9.84
C SER A 4 -3.29 -63.44 8.83
N PRO A 5 -4.44 -63.31 8.17
CA PRO A 5 -4.76 -62.18 7.33
C PRO A 5 -5.11 -61.01 8.29
N GLN A 6 -4.17 -60.07 8.39
CA GLN A 6 -4.51 -58.75 8.94
C GLN A 6 -5.69 -58.21 8.14
N ALA A 7 -6.85 -58.13 8.79
CA ALA A 7 -8.07 -57.61 8.24
C ALA A 7 -7.83 -56.19 7.72
N ALA A 8 -7.74 -56.04 6.41
CA ALA A 8 -7.74 -54.74 5.75
C ALA A 8 -9.00 -53.98 6.21
N LYS A 9 -8.83 -52.96 7.06
CA LYS A 9 -9.92 -52.05 7.37
C LYS A 9 -10.42 -51.49 6.05
N ARG A 10 -11.60 -51.91 5.61
CA ARG A 10 -12.23 -51.38 4.37
C ARG A 10 -12.55 -49.94 4.60
N PHE A 11 -11.75 -49.06 3.98
CA PHE A 11 -12.04 -47.67 3.90
C PHE A 11 -13.37 -47.48 3.14
N SER A 12 -14.23 -46.60 3.59
CA SER A 12 -15.37 -46.18 2.79
C SER A 12 -14.90 -45.64 1.44
N PRO A 13 -15.49 -46.05 0.31
CA PRO A 13 -15.04 -45.64 -1.00
C PRO A 13 -15.20 -44.14 -1.18
N LEU A 14 -14.14 -43.49 -1.65
CA LEU A 14 -14.11 -42.04 -1.96
C LEU A 14 -14.02 -41.85 -3.48
N PRO A 15 -14.49 -40.71 -4.00
CA PRO A 15 -14.46 -40.44 -5.44
C PRO A 15 -13.08 -40.45 -6.07
N ILE A 16 -12.02 -40.28 -5.30
CA ILE A 16 -10.63 -40.33 -5.76
C ILE A 16 -10.10 -41.74 -5.97
N ASP A 17 -10.68 -42.74 -5.31
CA ASP A 17 -10.14 -44.12 -5.27
C ASP A 17 -9.96 -44.73 -6.67
N PRO A 18 -10.87 -44.55 -7.66
CA PRO A 18 -10.72 -45.13 -9.00
C PRO A 18 -9.46 -44.68 -9.73
N ILE A 19 -8.98 -43.46 -9.50
CA ILE A 19 -7.81 -42.89 -10.21
C ILE A 19 -6.49 -43.12 -9.47
N LEU A 20 -6.49 -43.62 -8.24
CA LEU A 20 -5.28 -43.81 -7.45
C LEU A 20 -4.23 -44.72 -8.12
N ALA A 21 -4.66 -45.74 -8.86
CA ALA A 21 -3.74 -46.61 -9.59
C ALA A 21 -3.05 -45.89 -10.76
N GLU A 22 -3.78 -45.03 -11.46
CA GLU A 22 -3.22 -44.18 -12.51
C GLU A 22 -2.28 -43.14 -11.91
N LEU A 23 -2.71 -42.45 -10.84
CA LEU A 23 -1.89 -41.46 -10.16
C LEU A 23 -0.58 -42.02 -9.66
N LYS A 24 -0.59 -43.25 -9.05
CA LYS A 24 0.63 -43.94 -8.60
C LYS A 24 1.60 -44.13 -9.76
N ARG A 25 1.12 -44.68 -10.89
CA ARG A 25 1.95 -44.90 -12.09
C ARG A 25 2.53 -43.61 -12.63
N THR A 26 1.70 -42.56 -12.69
CA THR A 26 2.12 -41.25 -13.19
C THR A 26 3.18 -40.62 -12.29
N VAL A 27 2.97 -40.61 -10.97
CA VAL A 27 3.95 -40.07 -10.00
C VAL A 27 5.25 -40.87 -10.03
N ALA A 28 5.19 -42.20 -10.15
CA ALA A 28 6.40 -43.03 -10.28
C ALA A 28 7.18 -42.66 -11.54
N ALA A 29 6.51 -42.48 -12.68
CA ALA A 29 7.15 -42.26 -13.98
C ALA A 29 7.59 -40.80 -14.23
N SER A 30 7.01 -39.79 -13.57
CA SER A 30 7.23 -38.38 -13.84
C SER A 30 7.89 -37.65 -12.66
N ALA A 31 8.72 -36.66 -12.94
CA ALA A 31 9.31 -35.77 -11.91
C ALA A 31 8.24 -34.86 -11.25
N SER A 32 7.30 -34.41 -12.05
CA SER A 32 6.20 -33.55 -11.59
C SER A 32 4.86 -34.06 -12.13
N THR A 33 3.79 -33.90 -11.36
CA THR A 33 2.43 -34.36 -11.73
C THR A 33 1.40 -33.35 -11.23
N VAL A 34 0.31 -33.17 -11.97
CA VAL A 34 -0.83 -32.34 -11.57
C VAL A 34 -2.02 -33.26 -11.33
N LEU A 35 -2.68 -33.15 -10.19
CA LEU A 35 -3.92 -33.83 -9.86
C LEU A 35 -5.06 -32.79 -9.80
N HIS A 36 -6.02 -32.95 -10.70
CA HIS A 36 -7.27 -32.18 -10.69
C HIS A 36 -8.39 -33.04 -10.08
N ALA A 37 -8.90 -32.65 -8.93
CA ALA A 37 -10.00 -33.34 -8.28
C ALA A 37 -10.88 -32.35 -7.50
N PRO A 38 -12.22 -32.44 -7.61
CA PRO A 38 -13.13 -31.53 -6.95
C PRO A 38 -13.02 -31.62 -5.42
N PRO A 39 -13.46 -30.57 -4.69
CA PRO A 39 -13.49 -30.60 -3.24
C PRO A 39 -14.30 -31.76 -2.70
N GLY A 40 -13.77 -32.45 -1.67
CA GLY A 40 -14.43 -33.61 -1.06
C GLY A 40 -14.19 -34.92 -1.77
N ALA A 41 -13.45 -34.97 -2.87
CA ALA A 41 -13.07 -36.21 -3.54
C ALA A 41 -12.17 -37.13 -2.67
N GLY A 42 -11.54 -36.59 -1.61
CA GLY A 42 -10.64 -37.31 -0.74
C GLY A 42 -9.16 -37.11 -1.06
N LYS A 43 -8.80 -36.15 -1.93
CA LYS A 43 -7.42 -35.88 -2.35
C LYS A 43 -6.48 -35.70 -1.16
N THR A 44 -6.79 -34.80 -0.22
CA THR A 44 -5.97 -34.45 0.95
C THR A 44 -5.62 -35.64 1.85
N THR A 45 -6.53 -36.61 2.00
CA THR A 45 -6.37 -37.73 2.97
C THR A 45 -6.05 -39.06 2.35
N ARG A 46 -6.45 -39.32 1.10
CA ARG A 46 -6.23 -40.59 0.42
C ARG A 46 -4.95 -40.61 -0.39
N VAL A 47 -4.67 -39.50 -1.13
CA VAL A 47 -3.53 -39.47 -2.05
C VAL A 47 -2.20 -39.66 -1.33
N PRO A 48 -1.89 -38.92 -0.23
CA PRO A 48 -0.61 -39.10 0.47
C PRO A 48 -0.44 -40.54 1.00
N LEU A 49 -1.52 -41.15 1.54
CA LEU A 49 -1.49 -42.53 2.03
C LEU A 49 -1.27 -43.55 0.91
N ALA A 50 -1.93 -43.34 -0.24
CA ALA A 50 -1.75 -44.21 -1.38
C ALA A 50 -0.34 -44.17 -1.96
N LEU A 51 0.29 -42.97 -1.94
CA LEU A 51 1.65 -42.74 -2.44
C LEU A 51 2.73 -43.35 -1.52
N LEU A 52 2.46 -43.59 -0.23
CA LEU A 52 3.40 -44.28 0.67
C LEU A 52 3.79 -45.67 0.19
N GLU A 53 2.94 -46.29 -0.61
CA GLU A 53 3.18 -47.64 -1.14
C GLU A 53 4.17 -47.65 -2.32
N LEU A 54 4.56 -46.51 -2.85
CA LEU A 54 5.48 -46.44 -3.98
C LEU A 54 6.91 -46.70 -3.55
N PRO A 55 7.60 -47.68 -4.18
CA PRO A 55 9.01 -47.98 -3.89
C PRO A 55 9.94 -46.79 -4.09
N GLU A 56 9.64 -45.95 -5.08
CA GLU A 56 10.41 -44.77 -5.43
C GLU A 56 10.41 -43.73 -4.31
N LEU A 57 9.42 -43.74 -3.45
CA LEU A 57 9.29 -42.84 -2.31
C LEU A 57 9.75 -43.47 -0.97
N SER A 58 10.19 -44.72 -0.99
CA SER A 58 10.56 -45.47 0.23
C SER A 58 11.77 -44.88 0.96
N GLY A 59 12.67 -44.21 0.25
CA GLY A 59 13.91 -43.62 0.79
C GLY A 59 13.73 -42.31 1.53
N GLY A 60 12.54 -41.69 1.51
CA GLY A 60 12.32 -40.36 2.10
C GLY A 60 10.91 -40.14 2.60
N ARG A 61 10.66 -38.93 3.00
CA ARG A 61 9.36 -38.44 3.49
C ARG A 61 8.56 -37.80 2.36
N ILE A 62 7.25 -37.83 2.53
CA ILE A 62 6.30 -37.04 1.78
C ILE A 62 6.03 -35.79 2.62
N VAL A 63 6.31 -34.60 2.08
CA VAL A 63 5.96 -33.32 2.69
C VAL A 63 4.76 -32.76 1.96
N MET A 64 3.64 -32.53 2.66
CA MET A 64 2.40 -32.01 2.11
C MET A 64 2.12 -30.63 2.64
N LEU A 65 2.05 -29.64 1.77
CA LEU A 65 1.65 -28.28 2.10
C LEU A 65 0.14 -28.19 2.16
N GLU A 66 -0.34 -27.63 3.26
CA GLU A 66 -1.75 -27.29 3.47
C GLU A 66 -1.83 -25.80 3.86
N PRO A 67 -2.61 -24.95 3.17
CA PRO A 67 -2.61 -23.50 3.42
C PRO A 67 -3.16 -23.12 4.80
N ARG A 68 -4.01 -23.94 5.38
CA ARG A 68 -4.74 -23.61 6.61
C ARG A 68 -4.35 -24.50 7.79
N ARG A 69 -3.99 -23.89 8.91
CA ARG A 69 -3.57 -24.59 10.14
C ARG A 69 -4.57 -25.65 10.58
N LEU A 70 -5.85 -25.29 10.62
CA LEU A 70 -6.90 -26.22 11.05
C LEU A 70 -7.01 -27.42 10.11
N ALA A 71 -6.95 -27.18 8.81
CA ALA A 71 -6.99 -28.23 7.79
C ALA A 71 -5.78 -29.16 7.89
N ALA A 72 -4.58 -28.60 8.11
CA ALA A 72 -3.35 -29.37 8.28
C ALA A 72 -3.45 -30.36 9.48
N VAL A 73 -3.93 -29.87 10.64
CA VAL A 73 -4.13 -30.73 11.82
C VAL A 73 -5.17 -31.80 11.57
N HIS A 74 -6.33 -31.44 11.01
CA HIS A 74 -7.41 -32.38 10.70
C HIS A 74 -6.99 -33.42 9.67
N ALA A 75 -6.26 -33.02 8.62
CA ALA A 75 -5.73 -33.93 7.61
C ALA A 75 -4.78 -34.96 8.25
N ALA A 76 -3.83 -34.50 9.07
CA ALA A 76 -2.89 -35.40 9.75
C ALA A 76 -3.59 -36.37 10.69
N HIS A 77 -4.49 -35.89 11.54
CA HIS A 77 -5.26 -36.77 12.46
C HIS A 77 -6.14 -37.77 11.68
N ARG A 78 -6.80 -37.36 10.60
CA ARG A 78 -7.63 -38.24 9.80
C ARG A 78 -6.83 -39.30 9.07
N MET A 79 -5.67 -38.94 8.52
CA MET A 79 -4.75 -39.90 7.90
C MET A 79 -4.18 -40.88 8.92
N ALA A 80 -3.70 -40.41 10.08
CA ALA A 80 -3.20 -41.25 11.15
C ALA A 80 -4.28 -42.21 11.67
N GLY A 81 -5.49 -41.70 11.96
CA GLY A 81 -6.62 -42.52 12.39
C GLY A 81 -7.05 -43.57 11.34
N SER A 82 -6.87 -43.26 10.05
CA SER A 82 -7.09 -44.23 8.95
C SER A 82 -6.10 -45.38 8.99
N LEU A 83 -4.88 -45.15 9.49
CA LEU A 83 -3.86 -46.19 9.73
C LEU A 83 -4.05 -46.90 11.09
N GLY A 84 -4.92 -46.36 11.95
CA GLY A 84 -5.10 -46.85 13.33
C GLY A 84 -4.03 -46.31 14.30
N GLU A 85 -3.43 -45.21 13.98
CA GLU A 85 -2.33 -44.58 14.69
C GLU A 85 -2.72 -43.16 15.19
N ASP A 86 -1.95 -42.64 16.13
CA ASP A 86 -2.04 -41.24 16.52
C ASP A 86 -1.17 -40.34 15.64
N ALA A 87 -1.55 -39.07 15.51
CA ALA A 87 -0.74 -38.09 14.78
C ALA A 87 0.62 -37.91 15.47
N GLY A 88 1.70 -38.01 14.68
CA GLY A 88 3.09 -37.96 15.13
C GLY A 88 3.83 -39.31 14.93
N GLU A 89 3.11 -40.37 14.56
CA GLU A 89 3.71 -41.67 14.14
C GLU A 89 4.00 -41.64 12.63
N THR A 90 3.37 -42.49 11.83
CA THR A 90 3.56 -42.52 10.36
C THR A 90 3.14 -41.21 9.72
N VAL A 91 2.07 -40.56 10.22
CA VAL A 91 1.61 -39.26 9.77
C VAL A 91 1.78 -38.25 10.89
N GLY A 92 2.51 -37.19 10.61
CA GLY A 92 2.70 -36.07 11.53
C GLY A 92 2.35 -34.73 10.90
N TYR A 93 2.45 -33.65 11.68
CA TYR A 93 2.26 -32.28 11.19
C TYR A 93 3.24 -31.33 11.85
N ALA A 94 3.54 -30.24 11.12
CA ALA A 94 4.32 -29.11 11.62
C ALA A 94 3.71 -27.79 11.15
N MET A 95 3.47 -26.93 12.11
CA MET A 95 2.97 -25.57 11.91
C MET A 95 3.88 -24.56 12.60
N ARG A 96 3.63 -23.30 12.36
CA ARG A 96 4.43 -22.21 12.92
C ARG A 96 4.76 -22.38 14.40
N PHE A 97 3.88 -23.00 15.15
CA PHE A 97 3.99 -23.06 16.62
C PHE A 97 3.65 -24.43 17.23
N GLU A 98 3.41 -25.39 16.43
CA GLU A 98 3.05 -26.72 16.91
C GLU A 98 3.65 -27.77 15.99
N ARG A 99 4.28 -28.78 16.57
CA ARG A 99 4.91 -29.84 15.81
C ARG A 99 4.62 -31.18 16.47
N ARG A 100 4.07 -32.14 15.69
CA ARG A 100 3.89 -33.50 16.08
C ARG A 100 4.47 -34.39 14.99
N VAL A 101 5.74 -34.71 15.12
CA VAL A 101 6.50 -35.59 14.22
C VAL A 101 7.49 -36.38 15.03
N SER A 102 7.83 -37.58 14.55
CA SER A 102 8.83 -38.46 15.15
C SER A 102 9.80 -39.02 14.11
N GLY A 103 10.74 -39.82 14.51
CA GLY A 103 11.63 -40.55 13.57
C GLY A 103 10.89 -41.54 12.68
N LYS A 104 9.66 -41.94 13.02
CA LYS A 104 8.80 -42.83 12.21
C LYS A 104 7.97 -42.09 11.16
N THR A 105 7.89 -40.76 11.24
CA THR A 105 7.00 -39.97 10.37
C THR A 105 7.46 -40.05 8.92
N ARG A 106 6.55 -40.51 8.07
CA ARG A 106 6.73 -40.66 6.62
C ARG A 106 5.93 -39.62 5.82
N ILE A 107 4.77 -39.20 6.35
CA ILE A 107 4.00 -38.07 5.81
C ILE A 107 4.03 -36.97 6.83
N GLU A 108 4.54 -35.80 6.44
CA GLU A 108 4.57 -34.60 7.26
C GLU A 108 3.69 -33.55 6.61
N VAL A 109 2.54 -33.23 7.23
CA VAL A 109 1.66 -32.16 6.78
C VAL A 109 2.18 -30.85 7.36
N VAL A 110 2.50 -29.89 6.51
CA VAL A 110 3.11 -28.63 6.91
C VAL A 110 2.30 -27.43 6.41
N THR A 111 2.29 -26.35 7.19
CA THR A 111 1.84 -25.07 6.65
C THR A 111 2.93 -24.48 5.77
N GLU A 112 2.53 -23.71 4.77
CA GLU A 112 3.37 -23.23 3.67
C GLU A 112 4.70 -22.60 4.10
N GLY A 113 4.71 -21.69 5.06
CA GLY A 113 5.93 -21.04 5.54
C GLY A 113 6.93 -21.98 6.26
N ILE A 114 6.54 -23.23 6.56
CA ILE A 114 7.47 -24.24 7.12
C ILE A 114 8.36 -24.81 6.02
N LEU A 115 7.81 -25.04 4.83
CA LEU A 115 8.59 -25.57 3.72
C LEU A 115 9.62 -24.54 3.22
N THR A 116 9.22 -23.30 3.06
CA THR A 116 10.15 -22.22 2.66
C THR A 116 11.36 -22.14 3.59
N ARG A 117 11.13 -22.17 4.91
CA ARG A 117 12.23 -22.17 5.89
C ARG A 117 13.05 -23.45 5.86
N ARG A 118 12.43 -24.61 5.61
CA ARG A 118 13.18 -25.86 5.44
C ARG A 118 14.13 -25.75 4.26
N LEU A 119 13.67 -25.24 3.13
CA LEU A 119 14.48 -24.97 1.94
C LEU A 119 15.62 -24.00 2.23
N GLN A 120 15.39 -22.91 2.98
CA GLN A 120 16.44 -21.96 3.37
C GLN A 120 17.55 -22.59 4.22
N ARG A 121 17.21 -23.58 5.08
CA ARG A 121 18.17 -24.27 5.96
C ARG A 121 18.83 -25.46 5.27
N ASP A 122 18.07 -26.15 4.45
CA ASP A 122 18.46 -27.33 3.70
C ASP A 122 17.93 -27.22 2.26
N PRO A 123 18.71 -26.55 1.40
CA PRO A 123 18.33 -26.38 -0.02
C PRO A 123 18.21 -27.69 -0.77
N CYS A 124 18.86 -28.76 -0.30
CA CYS A 124 18.80 -30.07 -0.91
C CYS A 124 17.56 -30.87 -0.50
N LEU A 125 16.79 -30.44 0.50
CA LEU A 125 15.66 -31.19 1.07
C LEU A 125 16.03 -32.62 1.39
N GLU A 126 17.12 -32.86 2.12
CA GLU A 126 17.59 -34.21 2.46
C GLU A 126 16.48 -35.03 3.13
N GLY A 127 16.33 -36.28 2.69
CA GLY A 127 15.31 -37.18 3.21
C GLY A 127 13.87 -36.83 2.80
N VAL A 128 13.65 -35.93 1.84
CA VAL A 128 12.35 -35.67 1.21
C VAL A 128 12.35 -36.28 -0.19
N SER A 129 11.37 -37.13 -0.49
CA SER A 129 11.21 -37.75 -1.82
C SER A 129 10.10 -37.11 -2.64
N LEU A 130 9.08 -36.54 -1.97
CA LEU A 130 7.92 -35.95 -2.63
C LEU A 130 7.45 -34.71 -1.85
N VAL A 131 7.20 -33.64 -2.60
CA VAL A 131 6.50 -32.46 -2.09
C VAL A 131 5.12 -32.37 -2.73
N ILE A 132 4.07 -32.34 -1.91
CA ILE A 132 2.68 -32.20 -2.34
C ILE A 132 2.21 -30.77 -2.00
N PHE A 133 1.71 -30.05 -2.99
CA PHE A 133 1.04 -28.76 -2.83
C PHE A 133 -0.46 -29.02 -2.88
N ASP A 134 -1.13 -29.07 -1.72
CA ASP A 134 -2.59 -29.21 -1.68
C ASP A 134 -3.27 -27.83 -1.71
N GLU A 135 -4.50 -27.81 -2.21
CA GLU A 135 -5.32 -26.62 -2.43
C GLU A 135 -4.57 -25.46 -3.16
N PHE A 136 -3.68 -25.80 -4.10
CA PHE A 136 -2.82 -24.85 -4.80
C PHE A 136 -3.59 -23.73 -5.50
N HIS A 137 -4.86 -23.94 -5.80
CA HIS A 137 -5.75 -22.91 -6.36
C HIS A 137 -6.03 -21.72 -5.41
N GLU A 138 -5.70 -21.83 -4.12
CA GLU A 138 -5.78 -20.68 -3.20
C GLU A 138 -4.70 -19.62 -3.51
N ARG A 139 -3.62 -19.98 -4.22
CA ARG A 139 -2.59 -19.11 -4.77
C ARG A 139 -2.02 -18.14 -3.71
N SER A 140 -1.61 -18.67 -2.57
CA SER A 140 -0.91 -17.91 -1.55
C SER A 140 0.53 -17.56 -1.99
N ILE A 141 1.07 -16.46 -1.50
CA ILE A 141 2.48 -16.03 -1.74
C ILE A 141 3.46 -17.16 -1.33
N ASN A 142 3.21 -17.79 -0.18
CA ASN A 142 4.11 -18.80 0.34
C ASN A 142 4.08 -20.10 -0.48
N ALA A 143 2.91 -20.49 -1.01
CA ALA A 143 2.81 -21.63 -1.90
C ALA A 143 3.51 -21.37 -3.24
N ASP A 144 3.28 -20.19 -3.83
CA ASP A 144 3.93 -19.80 -5.08
C ASP A 144 5.46 -19.73 -4.90
N LEU A 145 5.96 -19.13 -3.81
CA LEU A 145 7.40 -19.09 -3.50
C LEU A 145 7.99 -20.47 -3.25
N ALA A 146 7.32 -21.29 -2.44
CA ALA A 146 7.79 -22.64 -2.14
C ALA A 146 7.86 -23.50 -3.42
N LEU A 147 6.89 -23.35 -4.33
CA LEU A 147 6.91 -24.02 -5.63
C LEU A 147 8.09 -23.54 -6.47
N ALA A 148 8.30 -22.23 -6.58
CA ALA A 148 9.40 -21.65 -7.33
C ALA A 148 10.77 -22.17 -6.84
N PHE A 149 10.97 -22.25 -5.52
CA PHE A 149 12.18 -22.82 -4.93
C PHE A 149 12.30 -24.33 -5.17
N CYS A 150 11.20 -25.09 -5.03
CA CYS A 150 11.23 -26.53 -5.30
C CYS A 150 11.56 -26.83 -6.77
N LEU A 151 11.07 -26.02 -7.72
CA LEU A 151 11.40 -26.17 -9.15
C LEU A 151 12.87 -25.85 -9.42
N GLU A 152 13.43 -24.83 -8.77
CA GLU A 152 14.86 -24.52 -8.90
C GLU A 152 15.71 -25.66 -8.31
N VAL A 153 15.36 -26.16 -7.10
CA VAL A 153 16.05 -27.30 -6.47
C VAL A 153 15.94 -28.55 -7.34
N GLN A 154 14.76 -28.86 -7.89
CA GLN A 154 14.56 -30.00 -8.77
C GLN A 154 15.43 -29.90 -10.03
N ARG A 155 15.52 -28.70 -10.62
CA ARG A 155 16.27 -28.46 -11.85
C ARG A 155 17.78 -28.50 -11.62
N GLU A 156 18.29 -27.91 -10.55
CA GLU A 156 19.73 -27.67 -10.36
C GLU A 156 20.41 -28.71 -9.45
N VAL A 157 19.68 -29.28 -8.48
CA VAL A 157 20.31 -30.06 -7.40
C VAL A 157 19.68 -31.44 -7.20
N ARG A 158 18.37 -31.56 -7.29
CA ARG A 158 17.59 -32.74 -6.94
C ARG A 158 16.63 -33.18 -8.06
N PRO A 159 17.13 -33.62 -9.19
CA PRO A 159 16.29 -34.09 -10.31
C PRO A 159 15.39 -35.27 -9.94
N ASP A 160 15.68 -35.96 -8.84
CA ASP A 160 14.91 -37.06 -8.26
C ASP A 160 13.73 -36.59 -7.38
N LEU A 161 13.75 -35.33 -6.92
CA LEU A 161 12.67 -34.78 -6.10
C LEU A 161 11.37 -34.75 -6.89
N LYS A 162 10.33 -35.40 -6.38
CA LYS A 162 9.03 -35.39 -7.03
C LYS A 162 8.16 -34.26 -6.52
N ILE A 163 7.37 -33.67 -7.42
CA ILE A 163 6.41 -32.61 -7.10
C ILE A 163 5.03 -33.01 -7.55
N LEU A 164 4.03 -32.93 -6.64
CA LEU A 164 2.63 -33.16 -6.94
C LEU A 164 1.83 -31.93 -6.59
N ILE A 165 1.17 -31.32 -7.57
CA ILE A 165 0.22 -30.23 -7.35
C ILE A 165 -1.19 -30.78 -7.35
N MET A 166 -1.95 -30.51 -6.26
CA MET A 166 -3.34 -30.88 -6.14
C MET A 166 -4.23 -29.66 -6.15
N SER A 167 -5.20 -29.61 -7.06
CA SER A 167 -6.08 -28.48 -7.25
C SER A 167 -7.53 -28.93 -7.48
N ALA A 168 -8.48 -28.08 -7.10
CA ALA A 168 -9.91 -28.32 -7.29
C ALA A 168 -10.54 -27.50 -8.42
N THR A 169 -10.00 -26.33 -8.74
CA THR A 169 -10.66 -25.36 -9.64
C THR A 169 -9.70 -24.60 -10.53
N LEU A 170 -8.39 -24.83 -10.41
CA LEU A 170 -7.39 -24.15 -11.24
C LEU A 170 -7.45 -24.70 -12.68
N ASP A 171 -7.22 -23.80 -13.63
CA ASP A 171 -6.84 -24.23 -14.97
C ASP A 171 -5.53 -25.01 -14.90
N CYS A 172 -5.54 -26.28 -15.29
CA CYS A 172 -4.38 -27.16 -15.17
C CYS A 172 -3.33 -26.93 -16.26
N GLU A 173 -3.69 -26.34 -17.40
CA GLU A 173 -2.76 -26.10 -18.49
C GLU A 173 -1.58 -25.21 -18.12
N PRO A 174 -1.78 -23.99 -17.53
CA PRO A 174 -0.66 -23.15 -17.13
C PRO A 174 0.23 -23.80 -16.07
N VAL A 175 -0.37 -24.57 -15.15
CA VAL A 175 0.37 -25.28 -14.10
C VAL A 175 1.19 -26.42 -14.71
N SER A 176 0.60 -27.21 -15.60
CA SER A 176 1.30 -28.27 -16.33
C SER A 176 2.48 -27.71 -17.12
N ALA A 177 2.27 -26.60 -17.84
CA ALA A 177 3.30 -25.92 -18.62
C ALA A 177 4.46 -25.43 -17.72
N LEU A 178 4.14 -24.80 -16.57
CA LEU A 178 5.12 -24.36 -15.57
C LEU A 178 6.00 -25.53 -15.09
N LEU A 179 5.39 -26.71 -14.92
CA LEU A 179 6.05 -27.94 -14.47
C LEU A 179 6.73 -28.73 -15.62
N GLY A 180 7.01 -28.08 -16.76
CA GLY A 180 7.64 -28.73 -17.91
C GLY A 180 6.71 -29.69 -18.68
N ASN A 181 5.45 -29.31 -18.83
CA ASN A 181 4.36 -30.13 -19.41
C ASN A 181 4.08 -31.42 -18.62
N ALA A 182 4.01 -31.28 -17.31
CA ALA A 182 3.72 -32.38 -16.40
C ALA A 182 2.35 -33.04 -16.72
N PRO A 183 2.23 -34.34 -16.61
CA PRO A 183 0.98 -35.06 -16.85
C PRO A 183 -0.09 -34.64 -15.85
N VAL A 184 -1.33 -34.50 -16.34
CA VAL A 184 -2.50 -34.17 -15.55
C VAL A 184 -3.35 -35.42 -15.35
N VAL A 185 -3.59 -35.79 -14.09
CA VAL A 185 -4.53 -36.84 -13.71
C VAL A 185 -5.80 -36.19 -13.19
N ALA A 186 -6.96 -36.51 -13.71
CA ALA A 186 -8.22 -35.91 -13.35
C ALA A 186 -9.20 -36.90 -12.73
N SER A 187 -9.90 -36.44 -11.69
CA SER A 187 -11.03 -37.18 -11.10
C SER A 187 -12.28 -36.34 -11.31
N GLU A 188 -13.29 -36.90 -11.90
CA GLU A 188 -14.60 -36.25 -12.07
C GLU A 188 -15.30 -35.99 -10.73
N GLY A 189 -14.93 -36.72 -9.69
CA GLY A 189 -15.54 -36.63 -8.37
C GLY A 189 -16.97 -37.15 -8.37
N ARG A 190 -17.65 -37.00 -7.25
CA ARG A 190 -19.07 -37.29 -7.11
C ARG A 190 -19.74 -36.07 -6.58
N SER A 191 -20.51 -35.35 -7.42
CA SER A 191 -21.32 -34.23 -7.01
C SER A 191 -22.78 -34.50 -7.36
N PHE A 192 -23.65 -34.14 -6.43
CA PHE A 192 -25.09 -34.18 -6.69
C PHE A 192 -25.53 -32.86 -7.34
N PRO A 193 -26.62 -32.87 -8.11
CA PRO A 193 -27.17 -31.64 -8.71
C PRO A 193 -27.50 -30.62 -7.66
N VAL A 194 -27.16 -29.36 -7.95
CA VAL A 194 -27.49 -28.20 -7.12
C VAL A 194 -28.28 -27.21 -7.97
N GLU A 195 -29.54 -26.99 -7.59
CA GLU A 195 -30.37 -25.98 -8.17
C GLU A 195 -29.89 -24.58 -7.76
N VAL A 196 -29.68 -23.68 -8.73
CA VAL A 196 -29.27 -22.30 -8.44
C VAL A 196 -30.45 -21.36 -8.57
N ARG A 197 -30.76 -20.62 -7.50
CA ARG A 197 -31.79 -19.62 -7.44
C ARG A 197 -31.19 -18.25 -7.28
N TYR A 198 -31.29 -17.42 -8.30
CA TYR A 198 -30.83 -16.02 -8.25
C TYR A 198 -31.91 -15.16 -7.58
N LEU A 199 -31.50 -14.45 -6.53
CA LEU A 199 -32.35 -13.47 -5.88
C LEU A 199 -31.90 -12.09 -6.39
N GLU A 200 -32.78 -11.42 -7.14
CA GLU A 200 -32.50 -10.08 -7.64
C GLU A 200 -32.23 -9.11 -6.48
N GLU A 201 -31.45 -8.04 -6.76
CA GLU A 201 -31.08 -7.03 -5.76
C GLU A 201 -32.26 -6.16 -5.29
N GLN A 202 -33.44 -6.70 -5.17
CA GLN A 202 -34.60 -6.00 -4.66
C GLN A 202 -34.59 -5.97 -3.13
N GLY A 203 -34.60 -4.80 -2.55
CA GLY A 203 -34.84 -4.66 -1.12
C GLY A 203 -33.87 -3.79 -0.37
N HIS A 204 -33.70 -4.10 0.91
CA HIS A 204 -33.00 -3.30 1.90
C HIS A 204 -31.50 -3.10 1.56
N PRO A 205 -30.92 -1.90 1.69
CA PRO A 205 -29.54 -1.62 1.34
C PRO A 205 -28.52 -2.37 2.22
N HIS A 206 -28.91 -2.78 3.45
CA HIS A 206 -28.02 -3.44 4.40
C HIS A 206 -27.97 -4.95 4.18
N LEU A 207 -26.78 -5.46 3.86
CA LEU A 207 -26.51 -6.86 3.59
C LEU A 207 -27.02 -7.84 4.66
N PRO A 208 -26.81 -7.62 5.99
CA PRO A 208 -27.29 -8.54 7.02
C PRO A 208 -28.80 -8.76 7.01
N VAL A 209 -29.58 -7.72 6.68
CA VAL A 209 -31.05 -7.81 6.59
C VAL A 209 -31.46 -8.65 5.39
N ARG A 210 -30.83 -8.42 4.22
CA ARG A 210 -31.06 -9.19 3.00
C ARG A 210 -30.70 -10.67 3.19
N MET A 211 -29.54 -10.95 3.82
CA MET A 211 -29.10 -12.31 4.14
C MET A 211 -30.07 -13.01 5.09
N ALA A 212 -30.53 -12.35 6.16
CA ALA A 212 -31.52 -12.93 7.09
C ALA A 212 -32.84 -13.25 6.39
N ALA A 213 -33.30 -12.41 5.48
CA ALA A 213 -34.50 -12.66 4.67
C ALA A 213 -34.32 -13.88 3.73
N ALA A 214 -33.15 -13.96 3.06
CA ALA A 214 -32.83 -15.08 2.17
C ALA A 214 -32.71 -16.42 2.95
N ILE A 215 -32.06 -16.38 4.12
CA ILE A 215 -31.93 -17.55 4.99
C ILE A 215 -33.31 -18.05 5.44
N ARG A 216 -34.19 -17.17 5.88
CA ARG A 216 -35.57 -17.54 6.26
C ARG A 216 -36.37 -18.14 5.10
N ARG A 217 -36.26 -17.53 3.91
CA ARG A 217 -36.87 -18.08 2.70
C ARG A 217 -36.36 -19.47 2.40
N ALA A 218 -35.01 -19.62 2.43
CA ALA A 218 -34.39 -20.92 2.18
C ALA A 218 -34.81 -21.98 3.22
N LEU A 219 -34.90 -21.62 4.51
CA LEU A 219 -35.37 -22.51 5.58
C LEU A 219 -36.83 -22.95 5.39
N ALA A 220 -37.68 -22.08 4.84
CA ALA A 220 -39.09 -22.37 4.57
C ALA A 220 -39.29 -23.26 3.32
N GLU A 221 -38.43 -23.09 2.30
CA GLU A 221 -38.55 -23.76 1.01
C GLU A 221 -37.78 -25.10 0.92
N THR A 222 -36.86 -25.37 1.87
CA THR A 222 -35.92 -26.50 1.76
C THR A 222 -35.74 -27.25 3.07
N GLU A 223 -35.16 -28.44 2.96
CA GLU A 223 -34.73 -29.28 4.11
C GLU A 223 -33.20 -29.39 4.18
N GLY A 224 -32.70 -29.94 5.31
CA GLY A 224 -31.26 -30.13 5.59
C GLY A 224 -30.60 -28.85 6.13
N ASP A 225 -29.32 -28.98 6.48
CA ASP A 225 -28.53 -27.89 7.06
C ASP A 225 -28.22 -26.81 6.02
N LEU A 226 -28.10 -25.56 6.50
CA LEU A 226 -27.88 -24.39 5.69
C LEU A 226 -26.51 -23.75 5.98
N LEU A 227 -25.76 -23.43 4.93
CA LEU A 227 -24.51 -22.69 4.99
C LEU A 227 -24.65 -21.35 4.27
N ALA A 228 -24.47 -20.24 5.01
CA ALA A 228 -24.58 -18.89 4.48
C ALA A 228 -23.20 -18.20 4.44
N PHE A 229 -22.82 -17.69 3.27
CA PHE A 229 -21.53 -17.04 3.05
C PHE A 229 -21.64 -15.51 3.15
N PHE A 230 -20.79 -14.94 4.01
CA PHE A 230 -20.68 -13.50 4.28
C PHE A 230 -19.28 -12.97 4.00
N PRO A 231 -19.13 -11.67 3.69
CA PRO A 231 -17.81 -11.06 3.52
C PRO A 231 -17.03 -10.96 4.82
N GLY A 232 -17.67 -10.87 5.99
CA GLY A 232 -16.94 -10.69 7.23
C GLY A 232 -17.74 -10.96 8.50
N ALA A 233 -17.01 -11.02 9.64
CA ALA A 233 -17.57 -11.32 10.96
C ALA A 233 -18.56 -10.25 11.47
N GLY A 234 -18.45 -8.99 11.00
CA GLY A 234 -19.39 -7.93 11.35
C GLY A 234 -20.80 -8.21 10.82
N GLU A 235 -20.88 -8.56 9.54
CA GLU A 235 -22.11 -8.91 8.85
C GLU A 235 -22.70 -10.20 9.40
N ILE A 236 -21.87 -11.19 9.77
CA ILE A 236 -22.29 -12.43 10.44
C ILE A 236 -22.98 -12.12 11.77
N ARG A 237 -22.36 -11.30 12.62
CA ARG A 237 -22.94 -10.95 13.93
C ARG A 237 -24.24 -10.20 13.80
N ALA A 238 -24.31 -9.22 12.91
CA ALA A 238 -25.53 -8.47 12.68
C ALA A 238 -26.67 -9.37 12.14
N CYS A 239 -26.35 -10.28 11.21
CA CYS A 239 -27.33 -11.25 10.73
C CYS A 239 -27.76 -12.24 11.82
N HIS A 240 -26.83 -12.72 12.64
CA HIS A 240 -27.13 -13.61 13.77
C HIS A 240 -28.08 -12.96 14.75
N GLU A 241 -27.87 -11.69 15.12
CA GLU A 241 -28.77 -10.93 16.02
C GLU A 241 -30.17 -10.80 15.42
N ILE A 242 -30.29 -10.50 14.13
CA ILE A 242 -31.58 -10.40 13.42
C ILE A 242 -32.31 -11.75 13.43
N LEU A 243 -31.62 -12.85 13.16
CA LEU A 243 -32.21 -14.19 13.15
C LEU A 243 -32.63 -14.65 14.55
N ALA A 244 -31.80 -14.37 15.57
CA ALA A 244 -32.10 -14.71 16.97
C ALA A 244 -33.32 -13.99 17.52
N GLN A 245 -33.53 -12.73 17.13
CA GLN A 245 -34.70 -11.94 17.56
C GLN A 245 -36.02 -12.37 16.90
N GLN A 246 -35.93 -12.91 15.67
CA GLN A 246 -37.11 -13.14 14.83
C GLN A 246 -37.51 -14.61 14.68
N SER A 247 -36.72 -15.55 15.16
CA SER A 247 -36.97 -16.99 15.07
C SER A 247 -36.65 -17.69 16.40
N PRO A 248 -37.56 -17.63 17.37
CA PRO A 248 -37.41 -18.39 18.62
C PRO A 248 -37.70 -19.90 18.45
N ASP A 249 -37.55 -20.44 17.24
CA ASP A 249 -37.88 -21.84 16.94
C ASP A 249 -36.93 -22.81 17.66
N ALA A 250 -37.50 -23.62 18.56
CA ALA A 250 -36.74 -24.58 19.39
C ALA A 250 -36.04 -25.68 18.57
N GLY A 251 -36.36 -25.79 17.28
CA GLY A 251 -35.80 -26.77 16.33
C GLY A 251 -34.56 -26.33 15.55
N LEU A 252 -34.14 -25.05 15.61
CA LEU A 252 -33.03 -24.50 14.82
C LEU A 252 -31.82 -24.18 15.69
N SER A 253 -30.61 -24.44 15.17
CA SER A 253 -29.36 -24.01 15.82
C SER A 253 -28.54 -23.15 14.86
N ILE A 254 -28.15 -21.94 15.29
CA ILE A 254 -27.42 -20.96 14.47
C ILE A 254 -26.00 -20.87 15.00
N HIS A 255 -25.03 -21.09 14.12
CA HIS A 255 -23.61 -21.12 14.46
C HIS A 255 -22.82 -20.15 13.58
N PRO A 256 -22.13 -19.15 14.14
CA PRO A 256 -21.15 -18.38 13.40
C PRO A 256 -19.90 -19.22 13.12
N LEU A 257 -19.24 -19.00 11.95
CA LEU A 257 -18.01 -19.68 11.57
C LEU A 257 -17.08 -18.72 10.82
N TYR A 258 -16.08 -18.21 11.53
CA TYR A 258 -15.01 -17.36 10.98
C TYR A 258 -13.71 -17.56 11.75
N GLY A 259 -12.57 -17.18 11.15
CA GLY A 259 -11.24 -17.52 11.64
C GLY A 259 -10.91 -17.09 13.07
N ASP A 260 -11.50 -15.99 13.55
CA ASP A 260 -11.23 -15.44 14.88
C ASP A 260 -12.05 -16.10 16.02
N LEU A 261 -12.89 -17.07 15.71
CA LEU A 261 -13.66 -17.79 16.74
C LEU A 261 -12.78 -18.75 17.52
N PRO A 262 -13.08 -18.97 18.83
CA PRO A 262 -12.47 -20.05 19.58
C PRO A 262 -12.66 -21.39 18.89
N PHE A 263 -11.63 -22.26 18.97
CA PHE A 263 -11.65 -23.57 18.32
C PHE A 263 -12.93 -24.39 18.64
N ALA A 264 -13.33 -24.41 19.92
CA ALA A 264 -14.54 -25.13 20.33
C ALA A 264 -15.85 -24.60 19.70
N GLU A 265 -15.89 -23.31 19.33
CA GLU A 265 -17.04 -22.74 18.63
C GLU A 265 -17.02 -23.10 17.14
N GLN A 266 -15.83 -23.09 16.52
CA GLN A 266 -15.65 -23.55 15.16
C GLN A 266 -16.01 -25.05 15.04
N GLU A 267 -15.56 -25.86 15.98
CA GLU A 267 -15.84 -27.30 16.00
C GLU A 267 -17.34 -27.57 16.12
N ARG A 268 -18.05 -26.85 17.00
CA ARG A 268 -19.52 -26.93 17.11
C ARG A 268 -20.26 -26.57 15.82
N ALA A 269 -19.73 -25.63 15.05
CA ALA A 269 -20.31 -25.28 13.76
C ALA A 269 -20.10 -26.37 12.71
N ILE A 270 -19.04 -27.15 12.80
CA ILE A 270 -18.66 -28.19 11.82
C ILE A 270 -19.34 -29.54 12.14
N GLN A 271 -19.36 -29.95 13.42
CA GLN A 271 -19.88 -31.27 13.82
C GLN A 271 -21.39 -31.39 13.57
N PRO A 272 -21.87 -32.62 13.25
CA PRO A 272 -23.31 -32.90 13.15
C PRO A 272 -24.04 -32.58 14.43
N GLY A 273 -25.25 -32.02 14.32
CA GLY A 273 -26.13 -31.70 15.45
C GLY A 273 -27.44 -32.46 15.37
N SER A 274 -28.19 -32.52 16.49
CA SER A 274 -29.54 -33.11 16.54
C SER A 274 -30.64 -32.19 16.01
N LYS A 275 -30.34 -30.90 15.83
CA LYS A 275 -31.27 -29.89 15.30
C LYS A 275 -30.81 -29.45 13.93
N ARG A 276 -31.75 -28.97 13.11
CA ARG A 276 -31.42 -28.33 11.83
C ARG A 276 -30.47 -27.14 12.06
N LYS A 277 -29.35 -27.13 11.36
CA LYS A 277 -28.24 -26.22 11.59
C LYS A 277 -28.18 -25.12 10.53
N VAL A 278 -27.96 -23.87 10.95
CA VAL A 278 -27.61 -22.73 10.11
C VAL A 278 -26.20 -22.29 10.46
N VAL A 279 -25.27 -22.41 9.52
CA VAL A 279 -23.90 -21.94 9.69
C VAL A 279 -23.71 -20.63 8.94
N LEU A 280 -23.36 -19.57 9.67
CA LEU A 280 -23.06 -18.25 9.09
C LEU A 280 -21.54 -18.13 8.96
N ALA A 281 -21.01 -18.26 7.75
CA ALA A 281 -19.58 -18.41 7.53
C ALA A 281 -18.98 -17.31 6.65
N THR A 282 -17.69 -17.05 6.83
CA THR A 282 -16.85 -16.39 5.82
C THR A 282 -16.33 -17.43 4.82
N ASN A 283 -15.40 -17.03 3.94
CA ASN A 283 -14.72 -17.92 3.01
C ASN A 283 -13.96 -19.10 3.69
N ILE A 284 -13.86 -19.15 5.01
CA ILE A 284 -13.28 -20.29 5.74
C ILE A 284 -14.01 -21.61 5.44
N ALA A 285 -15.31 -21.54 5.16
CA ALA A 285 -16.12 -22.71 4.81
C ALA A 285 -16.14 -22.99 3.30
N GLU A 286 -15.38 -22.28 2.48
CA GLU A 286 -15.39 -22.40 1.02
C GLU A 286 -14.59 -23.61 0.51
N THR A 287 -13.43 -23.92 1.12
CA THR A 287 -12.50 -24.95 0.64
C THR A 287 -12.29 -26.10 1.64
N SER A 288 -11.36 -26.03 2.50
CA SER A 288 -10.76 -27.13 3.27
C SER A 288 -11.63 -27.78 4.36
N LEU A 289 -12.79 -27.22 4.72
CA LEU A 289 -13.67 -27.74 5.77
C LEU A 289 -14.87 -28.46 5.21
N THR A 290 -15.16 -29.66 5.67
CA THR A 290 -16.39 -30.38 5.35
C THR A 290 -17.38 -30.24 6.50
N ILE A 291 -18.51 -29.58 6.24
CA ILE A 291 -19.63 -29.46 7.18
C ILE A 291 -20.65 -30.51 6.73
N GLU A 292 -20.85 -31.53 7.55
CA GLU A 292 -21.81 -32.60 7.23
C GLU A 292 -23.24 -32.07 7.35
N GLY A 293 -24.14 -32.60 6.52
CA GLY A 293 -25.58 -32.24 6.55
C GLY A 293 -25.98 -31.04 5.67
N VAL A 294 -25.03 -30.26 5.15
CA VAL A 294 -25.34 -29.10 4.32
C VAL A 294 -25.97 -29.50 2.99
N ARG A 295 -27.20 -29.03 2.76
CA ARG A 295 -27.95 -29.17 1.50
C ARG A 295 -28.40 -27.83 0.92
N VAL A 296 -28.25 -26.76 1.69
CA VAL A 296 -28.66 -25.43 1.28
C VAL A 296 -27.49 -24.44 1.44
N VAL A 297 -27.26 -23.65 0.39
CA VAL A 297 -26.27 -22.58 0.40
C VAL A 297 -26.97 -21.24 0.18
N VAL A 298 -26.59 -20.22 0.94
CA VAL A 298 -27.00 -18.83 0.71
C VAL A 298 -25.74 -18.01 0.52
N ASP A 299 -25.58 -17.38 -0.63
CA ASP A 299 -24.34 -16.72 -1.02
C ASP A 299 -24.54 -15.23 -1.26
N ALA A 300 -23.83 -14.41 -0.48
CA ALA A 300 -23.84 -12.95 -0.61
C ALA A 300 -23.14 -12.44 -1.89
N GLY A 301 -22.31 -13.26 -2.55
CA GLY A 301 -21.52 -12.86 -3.71
C GLY A 301 -20.35 -11.93 -3.39
N LEU A 302 -19.98 -11.87 -2.11
CA LEU A 302 -18.96 -10.94 -1.60
C LEU A 302 -17.91 -11.68 -0.77
N SER A 303 -16.68 -11.16 -0.80
CA SER A 303 -15.58 -11.59 0.05
C SER A 303 -14.77 -10.39 0.55
N ARG A 304 -14.02 -10.55 1.62
CA ARG A 304 -13.00 -9.57 2.05
C ARG A 304 -11.62 -10.05 1.63
N MET A 305 -10.90 -9.16 0.98
CA MET A 305 -9.52 -9.37 0.58
C MET A 305 -8.62 -8.31 1.18
N LEU A 306 -7.47 -8.73 1.67
CA LEU A 306 -6.41 -7.81 2.04
C LEU A 306 -5.71 -7.37 0.74
N ARG A 307 -5.67 -6.07 0.49
CA ARG A 307 -4.92 -5.48 -0.62
C ARG A 307 -3.83 -4.58 -0.07
N HIS A 308 -2.64 -4.78 -0.56
CA HIS A 308 -1.54 -3.85 -0.34
C HIS A 308 -1.62 -2.72 -1.37
N ASP A 309 -1.44 -1.49 -0.92
CA ASP A 309 -1.28 -0.34 -1.79
C ASP A 309 0.21 0.04 -1.83
N PRO A 310 0.93 -0.29 -2.92
CA PRO A 310 2.37 0.00 -3.02
C PRO A 310 2.67 1.49 -2.87
N SER A 311 1.73 2.35 -3.29
CA SER A 311 1.89 3.80 -3.22
C SER A 311 1.86 4.34 -1.79
N THR A 312 1.21 3.63 -0.86
CA THR A 312 1.09 4.01 0.55
C THR A 312 1.94 3.15 1.48
N GLY A 313 2.40 1.98 1.02
CA GLY A 313 3.05 0.96 1.86
C GLY A 313 2.11 0.42 2.94
N MET A 314 0.79 0.45 2.74
CA MET A 314 -0.23 0.08 3.71
C MET A 314 -1.15 -1.00 3.17
N ASN A 315 -1.51 -1.94 4.04
CA ASN A 315 -2.52 -2.93 3.71
C ASN A 315 -3.93 -2.36 3.94
N ARG A 316 -4.83 -2.68 3.01
CA ARG A 316 -6.24 -2.29 3.07
C ARG A 316 -7.13 -3.52 2.95
N LEU A 317 -8.04 -3.71 3.91
CA LEU A 317 -9.06 -4.74 3.83
C LEU A 317 -10.25 -4.19 3.02
N VAL A 318 -10.43 -4.72 1.82
CA VAL A 318 -11.50 -4.31 0.90
C VAL A 318 -12.55 -5.41 0.77
N THR A 319 -13.82 -5.01 0.73
CA THR A 319 -14.92 -5.90 0.35
C THR A 319 -15.04 -5.87 -1.18
N VAL A 320 -14.88 -7.01 -1.80
CA VAL A 320 -14.90 -7.19 -3.25
C VAL A 320 -15.98 -8.19 -3.65
N ARG A 321 -16.40 -8.17 -4.90
CA ARG A 321 -17.15 -9.29 -5.47
C ARG A 321 -16.25 -10.52 -5.54
N GLU A 322 -16.80 -11.69 -5.23
CA GLU A 322 -16.08 -12.94 -5.39
C GLU A 322 -15.86 -13.30 -6.86
N SER A 323 -15.00 -14.27 -7.12
CA SER A 323 -14.82 -14.83 -8.46
C SER A 323 -15.90 -15.85 -8.80
N ARG A 324 -16.04 -16.18 -10.10
CA ARG A 324 -16.91 -17.26 -10.55
C ARG A 324 -16.52 -18.60 -9.93
N ALA A 325 -15.23 -18.87 -9.88
CA ALA A 325 -14.70 -20.10 -9.27
C ALA A 325 -15.10 -20.23 -7.79
N SER A 326 -14.99 -19.13 -7.00
CA SER A 326 -15.43 -19.09 -5.62
C SER A 326 -16.94 -19.32 -5.49
N ALA A 327 -17.77 -18.63 -6.31
CA ALA A 327 -19.22 -18.83 -6.31
C ALA A 327 -19.63 -20.27 -6.64
N GLU A 328 -18.91 -20.93 -7.57
CA GLU A 328 -19.14 -22.34 -7.90
C GLU A 328 -18.68 -23.29 -6.78
N GLN A 329 -17.56 -23.01 -6.12
CA GLN A 329 -17.13 -23.77 -4.95
C GLN A 329 -18.16 -23.68 -3.81
N ARG A 330 -18.67 -22.48 -3.52
CA ARG A 330 -19.73 -22.26 -2.52
C ARG A 330 -20.99 -23.02 -2.88
N ARG A 331 -21.44 -22.95 -4.13
CA ARG A 331 -22.55 -23.74 -4.64
C ARG A 331 -22.32 -25.24 -4.40
N GLY A 332 -21.14 -25.71 -4.74
CA GLY A 332 -20.75 -27.11 -4.60
C GLY A 332 -20.88 -27.66 -3.16
N ARG A 333 -20.89 -26.78 -2.15
CA ARG A 333 -21.10 -27.20 -0.75
C ARG A 333 -22.47 -27.83 -0.52
N ALA A 334 -23.52 -27.38 -1.24
CA ALA A 334 -24.86 -27.95 -1.15
C ALA A 334 -25.01 -29.34 -1.79
N GLY A 335 -24.14 -29.66 -2.77
CA GLY A 335 -24.22 -30.91 -3.55
C GLY A 335 -23.24 -32.00 -3.14
N ARG A 336 -22.66 -31.97 -1.92
CA ARG A 336 -21.66 -32.97 -1.53
C ARG A 336 -22.23 -34.35 -1.17
N LEU A 337 -23.31 -34.37 -0.44
CA LEU A 337 -23.89 -35.62 0.10
C LEU A 337 -25.23 -35.97 -0.53
N ALA A 338 -25.97 -35.01 -1.04
CA ALA A 338 -27.27 -35.15 -1.65
C ALA A 338 -27.55 -34.00 -2.59
N PRO A 339 -28.61 -34.05 -3.44
CA PRO A 339 -29.10 -32.90 -4.20
C PRO A 339 -29.41 -31.73 -3.28
N GLY A 340 -29.05 -30.50 -3.72
CA GLY A 340 -29.14 -29.30 -2.89
C GLY A 340 -29.63 -28.09 -3.65
N VAL A 341 -29.72 -26.95 -2.94
CA VAL A 341 -30.14 -25.66 -3.49
C VAL A 341 -29.15 -24.56 -3.09
N CYS A 342 -28.81 -23.67 -4.03
CA CYS A 342 -27.99 -22.52 -3.80
C CYS A 342 -28.74 -21.22 -4.12
N TYR A 343 -28.95 -20.39 -3.12
CA TYR A 343 -29.53 -19.05 -3.26
C TYR A 343 -28.39 -18.02 -3.40
N ARG A 344 -28.34 -17.34 -4.54
CA ARG A 344 -27.38 -16.25 -4.80
C ARG A 344 -28.07 -14.89 -4.66
N LEU A 345 -27.55 -14.04 -3.76
CA LEU A 345 -28.10 -12.68 -3.54
C LEU A 345 -27.64 -11.68 -4.63
N PHE A 346 -27.48 -12.16 -5.82
CA PHE A 346 -27.12 -11.39 -7.01
C PHE A 346 -27.71 -12.07 -8.25
N GLY A 347 -27.86 -11.31 -9.34
CA GLY A 347 -28.44 -11.82 -10.57
C GLY A 347 -27.47 -12.63 -11.44
N SER A 348 -27.99 -13.37 -12.40
CA SER A 348 -27.22 -14.14 -13.38
C SER A 348 -26.28 -13.24 -14.22
N HIS A 349 -26.72 -12.02 -14.57
CA HIS A 349 -25.87 -11.06 -15.25
C HIS A 349 -24.64 -10.70 -14.41
N THR A 350 -24.82 -10.47 -13.10
CA THR A 350 -23.72 -10.20 -12.18
C THR A 350 -22.75 -11.38 -12.12
N PHE A 351 -23.25 -12.62 -12.07
CA PHE A 351 -22.40 -13.82 -12.09
C PHE A 351 -21.53 -13.89 -13.35
N ASN A 352 -22.11 -13.64 -14.50
CA ASN A 352 -21.41 -13.68 -15.79
C ASN A 352 -20.33 -12.58 -15.90
N ALA A 353 -20.54 -11.45 -15.22
CA ALA A 353 -19.59 -10.33 -15.16
C ALA A 353 -18.47 -10.51 -14.09
N MET A 354 -18.55 -11.52 -13.21
CA MET A 354 -17.49 -11.81 -12.23
C MET A 354 -16.21 -12.27 -12.92
N THR A 355 -15.07 -11.95 -12.30
CA THR A 355 -13.76 -12.47 -12.73
C THR A 355 -13.77 -14.00 -12.68
N PRO A 356 -13.11 -14.70 -13.60
CA PRO A 356 -13.06 -16.17 -13.58
C PRO A 356 -12.49 -16.72 -12.28
N PHE A 357 -11.35 -16.19 -11.84
CA PHE A 357 -10.64 -16.57 -10.62
C PHE A 357 -10.32 -15.36 -9.75
N SER A 358 -10.07 -15.58 -8.47
CA SER A 358 -9.54 -14.57 -7.58
C SER A 358 -8.08 -14.24 -7.97
N PRO A 359 -7.65 -12.98 -7.87
CA PRO A 359 -6.26 -12.65 -8.17
C PRO A 359 -5.32 -13.37 -7.20
N PRO A 360 -4.17 -13.90 -7.69
CA PRO A 360 -3.15 -14.48 -6.83
C PRO A 360 -2.67 -13.49 -5.77
N GLU A 361 -2.36 -13.99 -4.59
CA GLU A 361 -1.95 -13.15 -3.45
C GLU A 361 -0.68 -12.36 -3.75
N ILE A 362 0.23 -12.93 -4.56
CA ILE A 362 1.48 -12.29 -5.00
C ILE A 362 1.27 -10.99 -5.79
N LEU A 363 0.10 -10.80 -6.41
CA LEU A 363 -0.25 -9.60 -7.18
C LEU A 363 -0.93 -8.51 -6.34
N VAL A 364 -1.39 -8.84 -5.12
CA VAL A 364 -2.24 -7.93 -4.35
C VAL A 364 -1.77 -7.67 -2.92
N SER A 365 -0.78 -8.42 -2.42
CA SER A 365 -0.30 -8.35 -1.03
C SER A 365 1.06 -7.66 -0.90
N ASP A 366 1.47 -7.40 0.35
CA ASP A 366 2.83 -6.94 0.68
C ASP A 366 3.86 -8.01 0.34
N LEU A 367 4.88 -7.65 -0.40
CA LEU A 367 5.94 -8.57 -0.85
C LEU A 367 7.23 -8.51 -0.02
N SER A 368 7.25 -7.78 1.11
CA SER A 368 8.50 -7.61 1.88
C SER A 368 9.04 -8.95 2.41
N SER A 369 8.17 -9.85 2.86
CA SER A 369 8.60 -11.19 3.29
C SER A 369 9.15 -11.99 2.10
N LEU A 370 8.47 -11.96 0.96
CA LEU A 370 8.90 -12.62 -0.27
C LEU A 370 10.29 -12.13 -0.71
N VAL A 371 10.47 -10.81 -0.80
CA VAL A 371 11.74 -10.21 -1.26
C VAL A 371 12.88 -10.53 -0.31
N LEU A 372 12.63 -10.57 1.01
CA LEU A 372 13.65 -10.98 1.98
C LEU A 372 14.03 -12.46 1.79
N GLU A 373 13.06 -13.35 1.62
CA GLU A 373 13.29 -14.77 1.37
C GLU A 373 14.10 -14.99 0.07
N LEU A 374 13.73 -14.29 -1.02
CA LEU A 374 14.45 -14.32 -2.29
C LEU A 374 15.90 -13.83 -2.13
N ALA A 375 16.11 -12.73 -1.41
CA ALA A 375 17.45 -12.20 -1.18
C ALA A 375 18.34 -13.15 -0.37
N VAL A 376 17.77 -13.80 0.67
CA VAL A 376 18.48 -14.81 1.48
C VAL A 376 18.76 -16.07 0.67
N TRP A 377 17.86 -16.45 -0.21
CA TRP A 377 18.08 -17.56 -1.16
C TRP A 377 19.19 -17.26 -2.18
N GLY A 378 19.54 -15.98 -2.38
CA GLY A 378 20.56 -15.53 -3.34
C GLY A 378 19.99 -15.04 -4.68
N VAL A 379 18.68 -15.00 -4.83
CA VAL A 379 17.98 -14.53 -6.03
C VAL A 379 17.90 -13.00 -6.01
N ARG A 380 18.56 -12.36 -6.99
CA ARG A 380 18.51 -10.89 -7.17
C ARG A 380 17.36 -10.46 -8.07
N GLU A 381 17.15 -11.22 -9.13
CA GLU A 381 16.12 -10.95 -10.12
C GLU A 381 15.00 -11.97 -9.96
N PRO A 382 13.87 -11.61 -9.34
CA PRO A 382 12.75 -12.53 -9.14
C PRO A 382 12.28 -13.20 -10.43
N ALA A 383 12.42 -12.52 -11.58
CA ALA A 383 12.08 -13.06 -12.89
C ALA A 383 12.94 -14.26 -13.33
N SER A 384 14.07 -14.56 -12.66
CA SER A 384 14.88 -15.73 -12.93
C SER A 384 14.26 -17.05 -12.45
N LEU A 385 13.32 -16.95 -11.50
CA LEU A 385 12.58 -18.12 -11.01
C LEU A 385 11.34 -18.38 -11.87
N SER A 386 10.86 -19.61 -11.81
CA SER A 386 9.65 -20.04 -12.50
C SER A 386 8.40 -19.68 -11.68
N TRP A 387 7.62 -18.71 -12.14
CA TRP A 387 6.38 -18.25 -11.51
C TRP A 387 5.18 -18.56 -12.40
N LEU A 388 4.07 -18.95 -11.80
CA LEU A 388 2.80 -19.03 -12.52
C LEU A 388 2.28 -17.61 -12.85
N ASP A 389 2.37 -16.71 -11.87
CA ASP A 389 2.16 -15.27 -12.03
C ASP A 389 3.33 -14.54 -11.37
N PRO A 390 4.16 -13.81 -12.11
CA PRO A 390 5.29 -13.11 -11.54
C PRO A 390 4.85 -11.90 -10.69
N PRO A 391 5.59 -11.56 -9.63
CA PRO A 391 5.32 -10.37 -8.83
C PRO A 391 5.50 -9.10 -9.66
N THR A 392 4.73 -8.05 -9.36
CA THR A 392 4.83 -6.77 -10.08
C THR A 392 6.07 -5.98 -9.65
N GLU A 393 6.72 -5.28 -10.59
CA GLU A 393 7.92 -4.49 -10.28
C GLU A 393 7.63 -3.37 -9.26
N ALA A 394 6.46 -2.74 -9.31
CA ALA A 394 6.08 -1.71 -8.34
C ALA A 394 6.00 -2.25 -6.91
N ALA A 395 5.45 -3.46 -6.72
CA ALA A 395 5.37 -4.10 -5.41
C ALA A 395 6.76 -4.57 -4.92
N LEU A 396 7.59 -5.07 -5.84
CA LEU A 396 8.98 -5.44 -5.54
C LEU A 396 9.82 -4.22 -5.12
N ALA A 397 9.70 -3.09 -5.82
CA ALA A 397 10.39 -1.86 -5.48
C ALA A 397 9.98 -1.36 -4.09
N ALA A 398 8.68 -1.28 -3.80
CA ALA A 398 8.18 -0.88 -2.49
C ALA A 398 8.67 -1.81 -1.35
N ALA A 399 8.73 -3.12 -1.62
CA ALA A 399 9.25 -4.10 -0.67
C ALA A 399 10.77 -3.94 -0.44
N ARG A 400 11.55 -3.71 -1.50
CA ARG A 400 13.00 -3.43 -1.39
C ARG A 400 13.27 -2.17 -0.58
N ASP A 401 12.53 -1.08 -0.86
CA ASP A 401 12.66 0.18 -0.13
C ASP A 401 12.39 -0.01 1.36
N LEU A 402 11.32 -0.73 1.70
CA LEU A 402 11.00 -1.04 3.09
C LEU A 402 12.13 -1.85 3.76
N LEU A 403 12.63 -2.90 3.10
CA LEU A 403 13.68 -3.75 3.65
C LEU A 403 15.01 -3.00 3.82
N GLN A 404 15.32 -2.05 2.93
CA GLN A 404 16.47 -1.16 3.10
C GLN A 404 16.30 -0.24 4.31
N VAL A 405 15.12 0.35 4.48
CA VAL A 405 14.79 1.20 5.64
C VAL A 405 14.87 0.42 6.95
N LEU A 406 14.48 -0.87 6.95
CA LEU A 406 14.61 -1.76 8.11
C LEU A 406 16.06 -2.25 8.33
N GLY A 407 16.98 -1.96 7.42
CA GLY A 407 18.35 -2.45 7.45
C GLY A 407 18.50 -3.94 7.11
N ALA A 408 17.46 -4.56 6.51
CA ALA A 408 17.49 -5.95 6.09
C ALA A 408 18.25 -6.16 4.77
N LEU A 409 18.21 -5.18 3.88
CA LEU A 409 18.93 -5.18 2.61
C LEU A 409 19.93 -4.01 2.55
N ASP A 410 21.06 -4.23 1.88
CA ASP A 410 21.97 -3.16 1.49
C ASP A 410 21.43 -2.39 0.25
N ARG A 411 22.16 -1.34 -0.17
CA ARG A 411 21.78 -0.54 -1.36
C ARG A 411 21.85 -1.32 -2.67
N LEU A 412 22.50 -2.49 -2.68
CA LEU A 412 22.59 -3.39 -3.83
C LEU A 412 21.55 -4.51 -3.77
N GLY A 413 20.62 -4.47 -2.80
CA GLY A 413 19.58 -5.48 -2.60
C GLY A 413 20.09 -6.80 -1.99
N ARG A 414 21.30 -6.84 -1.46
CA ARG A 414 21.84 -8.06 -0.82
C ARG A 414 21.40 -8.11 0.65
N PRO A 415 21.13 -9.31 1.21
CA PRO A 415 20.74 -9.41 2.61
C PRO A 415 21.90 -9.03 3.52
N SER A 416 21.64 -8.13 4.44
CA SER A 416 22.55 -7.81 5.54
C SER A 416 22.55 -8.94 6.59
N ASP A 417 23.46 -8.91 7.55
CA ASP A 417 23.41 -9.84 8.67
C ASP A 417 22.14 -9.66 9.51
N MET A 418 21.64 -8.44 9.60
CA MET A 418 20.31 -8.14 10.16
C MET A 418 19.21 -8.83 9.35
N GLY A 419 19.24 -8.72 8.02
CA GLY A 419 18.26 -9.34 7.14
C GLY A 419 18.24 -10.87 7.24
N LYS A 420 19.41 -11.51 7.32
CA LYS A 420 19.50 -12.96 7.54
C LYS A 420 18.85 -13.37 8.86
N ARG A 421 19.16 -12.67 9.94
CA ARG A 421 18.53 -12.91 11.25
C ARG A 421 17.02 -12.64 11.23
N MET A 422 16.55 -11.62 10.48
CA MET A 422 15.12 -11.37 10.32
C MET A 422 14.42 -12.49 9.58
N ALA A 423 15.01 -13.11 8.56
CA ALA A 423 14.45 -14.24 7.82
C ALA A 423 14.31 -15.51 8.68
N GLU A 424 15.13 -15.68 9.71
CA GLU A 424 14.98 -16.80 10.64
C GLU A 424 13.71 -16.71 11.50
N LEU A 425 13.16 -15.50 11.67
CA LEU A 425 11.97 -15.26 12.48
C LEU A 425 10.69 -15.50 11.67
N PRO A 426 9.71 -16.25 12.22
CA PRO A 426 8.48 -16.58 11.50
C PRO A 426 7.45 -15.44 11.52
N VAL A 427 7.86 -14.23 11.27
CA VAL A 427 7.02 -13.02 11.34
C VAL A 427 7.34 -12.10 10.17
N HIS A 428 6.46 -11.14 9.92
CA HIS A 428 6.71 -10.08 8.96
C HIS A 428 8.02 -9.33 9.26
N PRO A 429 8.79 -8.85 8.27
CA PRO A 429 10.09 -8.19 8.49
C PRO A 429 10.07 -7.06 9.51
N ARG A 430 9.01 -6.25 9.56
CA ARG A 430 8.84 -5.21 10.58
C ARG A 430 8.85 -5.78 12.01
N LEU A 431 8.14 -6.89 12.21
CA LEU A 431 8.06 -7.54 13.52
C LEU A 431 9.36 -8.30 13.84
N ALA A 432 10.01 -8.84 12.83
CA ALA A 432 11.34 -9.42 13.00
C ALA A 432 12.35 -8.38 13.47
N ARG A 433 12.35 -7.18 12.86
CA ARG A 433 13.20 -6.07 13.28
C ARG A 433 12.90 -5.60 14.71
N LEU A 434 11.60 -5.54 15.08
CA LEU A 434 11.17 -5.23 16.45
C LEU A 434 11.73 -6.24 17.46
N LEU A 435 11.62 -7.54 17.18
CA LEU A 435 12.10 -8.60 18.05
C LEU A 435 13.63 -8.53 18.22
N LEU A 436 14.36 -8.36 17.13
CA LEU A 436 15.82 -8.24 17.17
C LEU A 436 16.27 -6.99 17.93
N ARG A 437 15.55 -5.86 17.79
CA ARG A 437 15.80 -4.66 18.58
C ARG A 437 15.56 -4.89 20.07
N GLY A 438 14.49 -5.64 20.38
CA GLY A 438 14.20 -6.04 21.77
C GLY A 438 15.33 -6.88 22.39
N MET A 439 15.93 -7.80 21.61
CA MET A 439 17.10 -8.55 22.06
C MET A 439 18.31 -7.64 22.29
N GLU A 440 18.58 -6.71 21.37
CA GLU A 440 19.67 -5.72 21.49
C GLU A 440 19.55 -4.86 22.76
N LEU A 441 18.33 -4.51 23.14
CA LEU A 441 18.06 -3.63 24.29
C LEU A 441 17.81 -4.38 25.62
N GLY A 442 17.86 -5.73 25.63
CA GLY A 442 17.51 -6.54 26.80
C GLY A 442 16.02 -6.53 27.13
N MET A 443 15.16 -6.27 26.15
CA MET A 443 13.69 -6.18 26.26
C MET A 443 12.99 -7.23 25.39
N ALA A 444 13.56 -8.41 25.25
CA ALA A 444 13.07 -9.45 24.32
C ALA A 444 11.62 -9.87 24.59
N ASP A 445 11.23 -10.04 25.87
CA ASP A 445 9.86 -10.42 26.23
C ASP A 445 8.83 -9.33 25.91
N THR A 446 9.19 -8.06 26.12
CA THR A 446 8.32 -6.93 25.74
C THR A 446 8.19 -6.83 24.23
N ALA A 447 9.28 -7.01 23.48
CA ALA A 447 9.24 -7.02 22.02
C ALA A 447 8.39 -8.19 21.50
N ALA A 448 8.48 -9.36 22.12
CA ALA A 448 7.64 -10.52 21.80
C ALA A 448 6.16 -10.24 22.06
N LEU A 449 5.84 -9.57 23.19
CA LEU A 449 4.48 -9.17 23.51
C LEU A 449 3.94 -8.13 22.53
N PHE A 450 4.75 -7.12 22.14
CA PHE A 450 4.40 -6.13 21.13
C PHE A 450 4.17 -6.78 19.76
N ALA A 451 5.07 -7.67 19.34
CA ALA A 451 4.92 -8.39 18.08
C ALA A 451 3.65 -9.26 18.07
N ALA A 452 3.32 -9.90 19.19
CA ALA A 452 2.08 -10.66 19.34
C ALA A 452 0.84 -9.77 19.27
N LEU A 453 0.82 -8.63 19.99
CA LEU A 453 -0.27 -7.67 19.94
C LEU A 453 -0.50 -7.07 18.54
N LEU A 454 0.57 -6.89 17.76
CA LEU A 454 0.49 -6.40 16.38
C LEU A 454 0.09 -7.48 15.36
N SER A 455 0.31 -8.76 15.68
CA SER A 455 -0.01 -9.89 14.80
C SER A 455 -1.40 -10.45 15.02
N GLU A 456 -1.90 -10.35 16.24
CA GLU A 456 -3.17 -10.94 16.65
C GLU A 456 -4.27 -9.88 16.66
N ARG A 457 -5.50 -10.32 16.89
CA ARG A 457 -6.63 -9.43 17.05
C ARG A 457 -6.46 -8.52 18.28
N ASP A 458 -6.89 -7.24 18.16
CA ASP A 458 -6.91 -6.32 19.30
C ASP A 458 -7.67 -6.92 20.50
N ILE A 459 -7.03 -6.88 21.66
CA ILE A 459 -7.58 -7.39 22.92
C ILE A 459 -8.69 -6.51 23.47
N PHE A 460 -8.79 -5.25 23.02
CA PHE A 460 -9.81 -4.31 23.47
C PHE A 460 -11.03 -4.28 22.54
N ARG A 461 -12.19 -4.21 23.14
CA ARG A 461 -13.44 -3.83 22.47
C ARG A 461 -14.02 -2.61 23.17
N LEU A 462 -13.98 -1.48 22.51
CA LEU A 462 -14.66 -0.25 22.96
C LEU A 462 -16.10 -0.26 22.46
N GLY A 463 -17.03 0.04 23.35
CA GLY A 463 -18.45 0.24 23.05
C GLY A 463 -18.72 1.56 22.31
N PRO A 464 -19.92 1.74 21.77
CA PRO A 464 -20.34 3.03 21.22
C PRO A 464 -20.35 4.11 22.32
N GLY A 465 -19.62 5.22 22.09
CA GLY A 465 -19.54 6.34 23.04
C GLY A 465 -18.49 6.20 24.14
N GLU A 466 -17.82 5.07 24.26
CA GLU A 466 -16.70 4.90 25.19
C GLU A 466 -15.44 5.62 24.66
N SER A 467 -14.76 6.37 25.53
CA SER A 467 -13.52 7.06 25.21
C SER A 467 -12.30 6.29 25.73
N PRO A 468 -11.21 6.21 24.94
CA PRO A 468 -9.99 5.58 25.41
C PRO A 468 -9.37 6.41 26.55
N ARG A 469 -8.64 5.73 27.44
CA ARG A 469 -7.78 6.40 28.42
C ARG A 469 -6.67 7.14 27.68
N LEU A 470 -6.33 8.35 28.13
CA LEU A 470 -5.15 9.06 27.64
C LEU A 470 -3.88 8.29 28.04
N CYS A 471 -3.04 8.03 27.06
CA CYS A 471 -1.78 7.32 27.24
C CYS A 471 -0.70 7.86 26.30
N GLU A 472 0.55 7.47 26.55
CA GLU A 472 1.69 7.78 25.68
C GLU A 472 1.84 6.77 24.54
N SER A 473 1.33 5.54 24.72
CA SER A 473 1.39 4.48 23.73
C SER A 473 0.19 3.56 23.86
N ASP A 474 -0.58 3.44 22.79
CA ASP A 474 -1.73 2.53 22.73
C ASP A 474 -1.32 1.06 22.92
N LEU A 475 -0.09 0.71 22.51
CA LEU A 475 0.42 -0.66 22.63
C LEU A 475 0.87 -0.97 24.06
N LEU A 476 1.51 -0.01 24.73
CA LEU A 476 1.91 -0.13 26.11
C LEU A 476 0.68 -0.27 27.05
N GLU A 477 -0.39 0.47 26.79
CA GLU A 477 -1.65 0.33 27.51
C GLU A 477 -2.21 -1.10 27.42
N ARG A 478 -2.12 -1.71 26.24
CA ARG A 478 -2.52 -3.12 26.03
C ARG A 478 -1.65 -4.10 26.81
N CYS A 479 -0.34 -3.86 26.86
CA CYS A 479 0.58 -4.67 27.67
C CYS A 479 0.25 -4.57 29.17
N GLU A 480 -0.02 -3.39 29.67
CA GLU A 480 -0.43 -3.18 31.05
C GLU A 480 -1.74 -3.90 31.40
N ALA A 481 -2.71 -3.84 30.47
CA ALA A 481 -3.99 -4.52 30.67
C ALA A 481 -3.83 -6.05 30.71
N LEU A 482 -2.94 -6.61 29.91
CA LEU A 482 -2.60 -8.03 29.94
C LEU A 482 -1.93 -8.44 31.26
N GLY A 483 -1.07 -7.58 31.83
CA GLY A 483 -0.39 -7.82 33.11
C GLY A 483 -1.36 -7.73 34.30
N LYS A 484 -2.25 -6.73 34.31
CA LYS A 484 -3.20 -6.48 35.40
C LYS A 484 -4.46 -7.34 35.32
N GLY A 485 -4.73 -8.00 34.20
CA GLY A 485 -5.96 -8.79 33.99
C GLY A 485 -7.27 -7.96 34.00
N ARG A 486 -7.15 -6.65 33.93
CA ARG A 486 -8.27 -5.70 33.92
C ARG A 486 -8.07 -4.66 32.84
N PRO A 487 -9.14 -4.30 32.09
CA PRO A 487 -9.06 -3.18 31.16
C PRO A 487 -8.79 -1.90 31.93
N SER A 488 -8.02 -1.00 31.37
CA SER A 488 -7.90 0.36 31.85
C SER A 488 -9.18 1.12 31.51
N ARG A 489 -10.10 1.22 32.45
CA ARG A 489 -11.37 1.96 32.54
C ARG A 489 -12.50 1.60 31.58
N ASP A 490 -12.46 1.95 30.32
CA ASP A 490 -13.62 1.82 29.42
C ASP A 490 -13.28 0.87 28.27
N GLY A 491 -13.82 -0.33 28.34
CA GLY A 491 -13.61 -1.36 27.33
C GLY A 491 -13.58 -2.76 27.93
N ARG A 492 -14.00 -3.72 27.14
CA ARG A 492 -14.00 -5.13 27.55
C ARG A 492 -12.80 -5.82 26.94
N LEU A 493 -12.06 -6.58 27.76
CA LEU A 493 -11.07 -7.53 27.27
C LEU A 493 -11.77 -8.68 26.55
N LEU A 494 -11.24 -9.07 25.42
CA LEU A 494 -11.69 -10.24 24.66
C LEU A 494 -10.84 -11.45 25.07
N ASP A 495 -11.37 -12.35 25.90
CA ASP A 495 -10.63 -13.48 26.47
C ASP A 495 -9.95 -14.35 25.42
N GLY A 496 -10.61 -14.59 24.27
CA GLY A 496 -10.03 -15.34 23.17
C GLY A 496 -8.81 -14.64 22.54
N ALA A 497 -8.86 -13.30 22.37
CA ALA A 497 -7.73 -12.52 21.87
C ALA A 497 -6.58 -12.47 22.88
N VAL A 498 -6.90 -12.29 24.17
CA VAL A 498 -5.90 -12.31 25.27
C VAL A 498 -5.15 -13.65 25.28
N THR A 499 -5.87 -14.76 25.17
CA THR A 499 -5.27 -16.10 25.14
C THR A 499 -4.38 -16.31 23.91
N ALA A 500 -4.82 -15.84 22.73
CA ALA A 500 -4.04 -15.89 21.50
C ALA A 500 -2.74 -15.07 21.61
N VAL A 501 -2.85 -13.81 22.07
CA VAL A 501 -1.68 -12.93 22.26
C VAL A 501 -0.68 -13.54 23.25
N ARG A 502 -1.12 -14.03 24.40
CA ARG A 502 -0.22 -14.65 25.39
C ARG A 502 0.51 -15.86 24.83
N ARG A 503 -0.20 -16.72 24.09
CA ARG A 503 0.41 -17.88 23.45
C ARG A 503 1.43 -17.49 22.38
N SER A 504 1.08 -16.55 21.50
CA SER A 504 1.98 -16.04 20.48
C SER A 504 3.21 -15.36 21.08
N ALA A 505 3.03 -14.52 22.13
CA ALA A 505 4.12 -13.87 22.86
C ALA A 505 5.09 -14.89 23.49
N ALA A 506 4.55 -15.83 24.27
CA ALA A 506 5.37 -16.87 24.92
C ALA A 506 6.22 -17.68 23.92
N GLN A 507 5.71 -17.84 22.71
CA GLN A 507 6.40 -18.58 21.69
C GLN A 507 7.45 -17.75 20.96
N LEU A 508 7.16 -16.46 20.67
CA LEU A 508 8.14 -15.53 20.12
C LEU A 508 9.29 -15.33 21.12
N SER A 509 8.99 -15.25 22.44
CA SER A 509 10.02 -15.21 23.48
C SER A 509 10.92 -16.46 23.45
N ARG A 510 10.37 -17.65 23.28
CA ARG A 510 11.19 -18.88 23.13
C ARG A 510 12.09 -18.82 21.90
N ILE A 511 11.53 -18.46 20.73
CA ILE A 511 12.31 -18.37 19.49
C ILE A 511 13.44 -17.35 19.63
N THR A 512 13.19 -16.19 20.23
CA THR A 512 14.25 -15.19 20.45
C THR A 512 15.28 -15.65 21.47
N ALA A 513 14.88 -16.41 22.49
CA ALA A 513 15.80 -17.03 23.45
C ALA A 513 16.69 -18.10 22.78
N ASP A 514 16.11 -18.94 21.90
CA ASP A 514 16.86 -19.94 21.14
C ASP A 514 17.87 -19.33 20.14
N MET A 515 17.56 -18.14 19.59
CA MET A 515 18.46 -17.38 18.72
C MET A 515 19.60 -16.67 19.47
N ALA A 516 19.45 -16.45 20.76
CA ALA A 516 20.48 -15.83 21.58
C ALA A 516 21.53 -16.89 21.93
N ALA A 517 22.81 -16.65 21.62
CA ALA A 517 23.94 -17.53 21.94
C ALA A 517 24.23 -17.62 23.46
N GLY A 518 23.33 -17.20 24.32
CA GLY A 518 23.46 -17.16 25.78
C GLY A 518 22.24 -16.47 26.43
N PRO A 519 22.18 -16.42 27.77
CA PRO A 519 21.09 -15.74 28.46
C PRO A 519 21.06 -14.27 28.05
N VAL A 520 19.94 -13.86 27.43
CA VAL A 520 19.71 -12.44 27.10
C VAL A 520 19.62 -11.70 28.43
N PRO A 521 20.48 -10.70 28.73
CA PRO A 521 20.39 -9.94 29.96
C PRO A 521 19.00 -9.28 30.01
N GLY A 522 18.14 -9.76 30.89
CA GLY A 522 16.86 -9.11 31.12
C GLY A 522 17.07 -7.77 31.80
N ARG A 523 16.62 -6.68 31.23
CA ARG A 523 16.57 -5.39 31.91
C ARG A 523 15.56 -5.51 33.07
N ALA A 524 16.05 -5.41 34.30
CA ALA A 524 15.19 -5.33 35.47
C ALA A 524 14.47 -3.96 35.48
N GLY A 525 13.14 -3.95 35.32
CA GLY A 525 12.33 -2.74 35.38
C GLY A 525 11.07 -2.81 34.52
N THR A 526 10.14 -1.91 34.80
CA THR A 526 8.95 -1.72 33.97
C THR A 526 9.35 -0.93 32.69
N VAL A 527 8.93 -1.39 31.53
CA VAL A 527 9.10 -0.71 30.26
C VAL A 527 8.27 0.58 30.27
N ASP A 528 8.90 1.69 30.03
CA ASP A 528 8.25 2.99 29.94
C ASP A 528 7.83 3.35 28.49
N ALA A 529 7.25 4.53 28.32
CA ALA A 529 6.76 4.98 27.02
C ALA A 529 7.90 5.24 26.01
N GLU A 530 9.07 5.67 26.47
CA GLU A 530 10.24 5.90 25.63
C GLU A 530 10.84 4.57 25.14
N ASP A 531 10.94 3.58 26.01
CA ASP A 531 11.38 2.23 25.67
C ASP A 531 10.42 1.60 24.63
N ALA A 532 9.10 1.77 24.85
CA ALA A 532 8.09 1.30 23.91
C ALA A 532 8.24 1.98 22.53
N ALA A 533 8.41 3.29 22.53
CA ALA A 533 8.62 4.06 21.31
C ALA A 533 9.91 3.67 20.58
N ARG A 534 11.00 3.41 21.31
CA ARG A 534 12.29 2.96 20.79
C ARG A 534 12.20 1.60 20.08
N LEU A 535 11.49 0.65 20.69
CA LEU A 535 11.21 -0.65 20.08
C LEU A 535 10.38 -0.51 18.80
N LEU A 536 9.32 0.28 18.84
CA LEU A 536 8.39 0.44 17.73
C LEU A 536 9.00 1.24 16.56
N LEU A 537 9.88 2.21 16.83
CA LEU A 537 10.62 2.93 15.80
C LEU A 537 11.48 2.00 14.94
N ALA A 538 12.08 0.98 15.55
CA ALA A 538 12.84 -0.01 14.78
C ALA A 538 11.99 -0.77 13.75
N ALA A 539 10.72 -1.00 14.06
CA ALA A 539 9.78 -1.68 13.17
C ALA A 539 9.16 -0.78 12.10
N CYS A 540 8.94 0.49 12.42
CA CYS A 540 8.15 1.41 11.61
C CYS A 540 8.79 2.80 11.45
N PRO A 541 10.10 2.92 11.08
CA PRO A 541 10.75 4.22 10.99
C PRO A 541 10.14 5.13 9.91
N ASP A 542 9.56 4.55 8.84
CA ASP A 542 8.82 5.22 7.77
C ASP A 542 7.46 5.78 8.20
N ARG A 543 6.99 5.42 9.41
CA ARG A 543 5.69 5.81 9.96
C ARG A 543 5.78 6.83 11.09
N VAL A 544 6.94 7.46 11.26
CA VAL A 544 7.06 8.68 12.07
C VAL A 544 6.14 9.73 11.46
N ALA A 545 5.33 10.37 12.29
CA ALA A 545 4.34 11.33 11.81
C ALA A 545 4.37 12.61 12.63
N ARG A 546 4.26 13.75 11.94
CA ARG A 546 4.15 15.09 12.53
C ARG A 546 2.74 15.61 12.35
N ARG A 547 2.19 16.19 13.41
CA ARG A 547 0.90 16.87 13.37
C ARG A 547 0.96 18.07 12.42
N ARG A 548 -0.05 18.22 11.54
CA ARG A 548 -0.08 19.29 10.54
C ARG A 548 -0.37 20.65 11.15
N GLU A 549 -1.35 20.71 12.05
CA GLU A 549 -1.82 21.93 12.69
C GLU A 549 -2.05 21.68 14.17
N GLU A 550 -1.88 22.71 15.00
CA GLU A 550 -2.14 22.60 16.43
C GLU A 550 -3.61 22.27 16.69
N GLY A 551 -3.88 21.32 17.59
CA GLY A 551 -5.23 20.84 17.88
C GLY A 551 -5.84 19.90 16.84
N SER A 552 -5.23 19.70 15.67
CA SER A 552 -5.73 18.81 14.64
C SER A 552 -5.40 17.33 14.94
N ASP A 553 -6.26 16.42 14.47
CA ASP A 553 -6.02 14.98 14.45
C ASP A 553 -5.31 14.50 13.16
N ARG A 554 -4.96 15.43 12.26
CA ARG A 554 -4.28 15.15 11.00
C ARG A 554 -2.77 15.20 11.16
N TYR A 555 -2.11 14.18 10.62
CA TYR A 555 -0.66 14.00 10.67
C TYR A 555 -0.10 13.82 9.25
N LEU A 556 1.15 14.21 9.08
CA LEU A 556 1.97 13.93 7.90
C LEU A 556 3.00 12.88 8.28
N LEU A 557 2.99 11.74 7.58
CA LEU A 557 3.96 10.66 7.79
C LEU A 557 5.29 10.93 7.07
N ALA A 558 6.35 10.28 7.50
CA ALA A 558 7.68 10.38 6.91
C ALA A 558 7.71 10.00 5.41
N ASN A 559 6.82 9.11 4.98
CA ASN A 559 6.65 8.75 3.56
C ASN A 559 5.85 9.78 2.74
N GLY A 560 5.51 10.95 3.29
CA GLY A 560 4.80 12.04 2.61
C GLY A 560 3.27 11.93 2.61
N ARG A 561 2.70 10.87 3.20
CA ARG A 561 1.25 10.65 3.23
C ARG A 561 0.58 11.33 4.43
N GLY A 562 -0.65 11.80 4.20
CA GLY A 562 -1.53 12.24 5.26
C GLY A 562 -2.22 11.08 5.96
N ALA A 563 -2.41 11.19 7.26
CA ALA A 563 -3.23 10.25 8.02
C ALA A 563 -3.96 10.95 9.18
N ARG A 564 -5.09 10.39 9.58
CA ARG A 564 -5.93 10.91 10.65
C ARG A 564 -5.92 9.97 11.85
N LEU A 565 -5.69 10.50 13.03
CA LEU A 565 -5.66 9.71 14.26
C LEU A 565 -7.09 9.29 14.66
N SER A 566 -7.24 8.00 15.00
CA SER A 566 -8.52 7.43 15.46
C SER A 566 -9.02 8.08 16.75
N PRO A 567 -10.33 8.34 16.86
CA PRO A 567 -10.94 8.67 18.16
C PRO A 567 -10.72 7.60 19.22
N LYS A 568 -10.41 6.38 18.83
CA LYS A 568 -10.16 5.23 19.74
C LYS A 568 -8.72 5.13 20.23
N SER A 569 -7.79 5.94 19.72
CA SER A 569 -6.42 6.03 20.24
C SER A 569 -6.40 6.85 21.52
N GLY A 570 -5.64 6.42 22.53
CA GLY A 570 -5.38 7.18 23.76
C GLY A 570 -4.29 8.24 23.59
N VAL A 571 -3.51 8.17 22.51
CA VAL A 571 -2.43 9.12 22.23
C VAL A 571 -3.02 10.41 21.67
N ARG A 572 -3.00 11.50 22.46
CA ARG A 572 -3.62 12.76 22.08
C ARG A 572 -2.65 13.94 22.20
N ASN A 573 -2.90 14.96 21.40
CA ASN A 573 -2.22 16.26 21.48
C ASN A 573 -0.68 16.17 21.43
N ARG A 574 -0.13 15.19 20.71
CA ARG A 574 1.31 15.03 20.53
C ARG A 574 1.75 15.63 19.19
N PRO A 575 2.83 16.44 19.16
CA PRO A 575 3.33 17.01 17.92
C PRO A 575 3.92 15.94 17.00
N PHE A 576 4.57 14.91 17.58
CA PHE A 576 5.11 13.76 16.89
C PHE A 576 4.54 12.47 17.46
N ILE A 577 4.17 11.56 16.58
CA ILE A 577 3.73 10.21 16.93
C ILE A 577 4.35 9.19 15.96
N LEU A 578 4.45 7.96 16.41
CA LEU A 578 4.63 6.82 15.54
C LEU A 578 3.24 6.24 15.23
N ALA A 579 2.91 6.16 13.96
CA ALA A 579 1.69 5.52 13.50
C ALA A 579 1.89 4.00 13.42
N VAL A 580 1.55 3.30 14.51
CA VAL A 580 1.87 1.88 14.69
C VAL A 580 1.01 1.02 13.78
N GLN A 581 -0.30 1.25 13.80
CA GLN A 581 -1.26 0.57 12.95
C GLN A 581 -2.03 1.58 12.10
N VAL A 582 -1.84 1.48 10.79
CA VAL A 582 -2.41 2.43 9.80
C VAL A 582 -3.07 1.65 8.69
N ASP A 583 -4.20 2.14 8.20
CA ASP A 583 -4.83 1.69 6.96
C ASP A 583 -4.93 2.82 5.93
N ALA A 584 -4.99 2.45 4.65
CA ALA A 584 -5.26 3.38 3.55
C ALA A 584 -6.77 3.50 3.30
N ARG A 585 -7.24 4.70 2.90
CA ARG A 585 -8.60 4.93 2.42
C ARG A 585 -8.58 5.40 0.97
N GLU A 586 -9.62 5.05 0.21
CA GLU A 586 -9.80 5.58 -1.16
C GLU A 586 -10.00 7.09 -1.12
N GLY A 587 -9.13 7.82 -1.83
CA GLY A 587 -9.29 9.25 -2.08
C GLY A 587 -9.07 10.18 -0.90
N GLY A 588 -8.47 9.72 0.23
CA GLY A 588 -8.29 10.56 1.40
C GLY A 588 -7.10 10.19 2.30
N ASP A 589 -6.98 10.90 3.41
CA ASP A 589 -6.00 10.62 4.46
C ASP A 589 -6.19 9.20 5.01
N GLY A 590 -5.09 8.47 5.24
CA GLY A 590 -5.08 7.18 5.93
C GLY A 590 -5.64 7.29 7.36
N PHE A 591 -5.91 6.17 8.01
CA PHE A 591 -6.47 6.16 9.36
C PHE A 591 -5.53 5.46 10.34
N ILE A 592 -5.06 6.18 11.35
CA ILE A 592 -4.16 5.66 12.38
C ILE A 592 -5.00 5.07 13.51
N HIS A 593 -5.01 3.75 13.63
CA HIS A 593 -5.76 3.03 14.66
C HIS A 593 -5.05 3.02 16.01
N GLN A 594 -3.72 2.83 15.98
CA GLN A 594 -2.87 2.80 17.17
C GLN A 594 -1.62 3.64 16.93
N ALA A 595 -1.22 4.38 17.95
CA ALA A 595 -0.08 5.27 17.93
C ALA A 595 0.78 5.14 19.20
N SER A 596 2.00 5.66 19.13
CA SER A 596 2.89 5.88 20.25
C SER A 596 3.47 7.29 20.18
N ALA A 597 3.52 8.03 21.29
CA ALA A 597 4.11 9.36 21.32
C ALA A 597 5.61 9.30 21.05
N LEU A 598 6.11 10.32 20.35
CA LEU A 598 7.54 10.47 20.04
C LEU A 598 8.04 11.84 20.50
N THR A 599 9.31 11.88 20.88
CA THR A 599 10.06 13.13 21.04
C THR A 599 11.04 13.32 19.89
N PRO A 600 11.35 14.57 19.51
CA PRO A 600 12.35 14.84 18.47
C PRO A 600 13.72 14.24 18.82
N GLU A 601 14.08 14.21 20.11
CA GLU A 601 15.34 13.65 20.63
C GLU A 601 15.42 12.15 20.35
N LEU A 602 14.34 11.41 20.63
CA LEU A 602 14.27 9.99 20.37
C LEU A 602 14.33 9.69 18.87
N ILE A 603 13.64 10.48 18.04
CA ILE A 603 13.71 10.34 16.58
C ILE A 603 15.14 10.55 16.09
N ARG A 604 15.85 11.57 16.61
CA ARG A 604 17.26 11.84 16.25
C ARG A 604 18.19 10.70 16.65
N SER A 605 17.99 10.12 17.82
CA SER A 605 18.86 9.03 18.30
C SER A 605 18.67 7.75 17.50
N GLU A 606 17.40 7.36 17.25
CA GLU A 606 17.09 6.07 16.63
C GLU A 606 17.11 6.12 15.08
N CYS A 607 16.80 7.27 14.47
CA CYS A 607 16.73 7.43 13.02
C CYS A 607 17.92 8.25 12.44
N ARG A 608 19.02 8.39 13.17
CA ARG A 608 20.16 9.26 12.81
C ARG A 608 20.64 9.11 11.36
N GLY A 609 20.69 7.88 10.86
CA GLY A 609 21.17 7.58 9.50
C GLY A 609 20.19 7.95 8.37
N ALA A 610 18.93 8.22 8.71
CA ALA A 610 17.86 8.58 7.76
C ALA A 610 17.49 10.07 7.83
N ILE A 611 18.07 10.82 8.80
CA ILE A 611 17.82 12.25 8.94
C ILE A 611 18.75 13.02 8.01
N VAL A 612 18.17 13.91 7.23
CA VAL A 612 18.89 14.80 6.31
C VAL A 612 18.68 16.25 6.77
N VAL A 613 19.76 17.04 6.73
CA VAL A 613 19.68 18.49 6.92
C VAL A 613 19.68 19.14 5.54
N GLU A 614 18.59 19.78 5.20
CA GLU A 614 18.39 20.46 3.91
C GLU A 614 18.18 21.96 4.12
N LYS A 615 18.84 22.75 3.32
CA LYS A 615 18.57 24.18 3.26
C LYS A 615 17.43 24.43 2.28
N ARG A 616 16.36 25.04 2.75
CA ARG A 616 15.21 25.40 1.95
C ARG A 616 15.10 26.92 1.84
N VAL A 617 15.03 27.43 0.64
CA VAL A 617 14.81 28.84 0.34
C VAL A 617 13.45 28.98 -0.33
N ALA A 618 12.61 29.84 0.19
CA ALA A 618 11.28 30.08 -0.35
C ALA A 618 10.80 31.50 -0.11
N TRP A 619 9.81 31.91 -0.89
CA TRP A 619 9.11 33.19 -0.66
C TRP A 619 8.08 33.00 0.46
N GLU A 620 8.22 33.79 1.52
CA GLU A 620 7.26 33.81 2.64
C GLU A 620 6.20 34.88 2.36
N GLN A 621 4.98 34.42 2.08
CA GLN A 621 3.89 35.33 1.66
C GLN A 621 3.50 36.34 2.75
N GLY A 622 3.51 35.92 4.03
CA GLY A 622 3.14 36.80 5.17
C GLY A 622 4.12 37.93 5.41
N GLN A 623 5.40 37.74 5.07
CA GLN A 623 6.46 38.73 5.22
C GLN A 623 6.87 39.37 3.89
N GLU A 624 6.35 38.88 2.80
CA GLU A 624 6.66 39.26 1.41
C GLU A 624 8.19 39.35 1.15
N ARG A 625 8.92 38.31 1.58
CA ARG A 625 10.38 38.25 1.44
C ARG A 625 10.88 36.82 1.25
N VAL A 626 12.06 36.70 0.69
CA VAL A 626 12.78 35.43 0.62
C VAL A 626 13.29 35.09 2.00
N MET A 627 12.95 33.89 2.46
CA MET A 627 13.43 33.32 3.68
C MET A 627 14.19 32.02 3.40
N ALA A 628 15.22 31.76 4.17
CA ALA A 628 15.94 30.51 4.15
C ALA A 628 15.83 29.83 5.50
N TRP A 629 15.71 28.51 5.47
CA TRP A 629 15.70 27.66 6.65
C TRP A 629 16.60 26.46 6.44
N GLU A 630 17.34 26.10 7.47
CA GLU A 630 17.88 24.74 7.59
C GLU A 630 16.83 23.86 8.23
N GLU A 631 16.33 22.89 7.50
CA GLU A 631 15.34 21.91 7.95
C GLU A 631 16.02 20.58 8.21
N GLU A 632 15.91 20.10 9.44
CA GLU A 632 16.25 18.73 9.80
C GLU A 632 15.04 17.86 9.49
N ARG A 633 15.18 16.91 8.59
CA ARG A 633 14.06 16.15 8.02
C ARG A 633 14.28 14.65 8.15
N LEU A 634 13.18 13.95 8.45
CA LEU A 634 13.07 12.51 8.27
C LEU A 634 12.03 12.27 7.16
N GLY A 635 12.49 12.02 5.94
CA GLY A 635 11.62 12.00 4.78
C GLY A 635 10.81 13.29 4.64
N ALA A 636 9.48 13.19 4.60
CA ALA A 636 8.59 14.37 4.51
C ALA A 636 8.42 15.12 5.85
N VAL A 637 8.80 14.54 6.98
CA VAL A 637 8.61 15.12 8.32
C VAL A 637 9.75 16.08 8.66
N VAL A 638 9.45 17.33 8.94
CA VAL A 638 10.39 18.32 9.46
C VAL A 638 10.47 18.18 10.98
N LEU A 639 11.64 17.83 11.51
CA LEU A 639 11.88 17.68 12.94
C LEU A 639 12.18 19.02 13.60
N SER A 640 13.04 19.80 12.97
CA SER A 640 13.36 21.16 13.41
C SER A 640 13.59 22.07 12.20
N ARG A 641 13.40 23.35 12.42
CA ARG A 641 13.63 24.39 11.43
C ARG A 641 14.40 25.51 12.10
N ARG A 642 15.55 25.87 11.54
CA ARG A 642 16.35 27.01 11.97
C ARG A 642 16.41 28.04 10.85
N GLN A 643 16.28 29.31 11.20
CA GLN A 643 16.46 30.35 10.21
C GLN A 643 17.89 30.37 9.72
N ALA A 644 18.05 30.46 8.41
CA ALA A 644 19.35 30.55 7.74
C ALA A 644 19.37 31.80 6.84
N THR A 645 20.53 32.14 6.33
CA THR A 645 20.69 33.23 5.36
C THR A 645 20.74 32.62 3.96
N ALA A 646 19.88 33.09 3.05
CA ALA A 646 19.95 32.73 1.63
C ALA A 646 21.07 33.52 0.95
N CYS A 647 21.94 32.84 0.20
CA CYS A 647 22.83 33.54 -0.73
C CYS A 647 22.07 34.03 -1.96
N ASP A 648 22.73 34.86 -2.78
CA ASP A 648 22.09 35.41 -3.96
C ASP A 648 21.69 34.33 -4.98
N GLU A 649 22.54 33.33 -5.17
CA GLU A 649 22.31 32.22 -6.07
C GLU A 649 21.07 31.39 -5.68
N GLU A 650 20.83 31.22 -4.38
CA GLU A 650 19.68 30.49 -3.84
C GLU A 650 18.37 31.32 -3.85
N ALA A 651 18.50 32.66 -3.67
CA ALA A 651 17.35 33.57 -3.65
C ALA A 651 16.84 33.88 -5.05
N MET A 652 17.72 33.95 -6.03
CA MET A 652 17.42 34.34 -7.41
C MET A 652 16.31 33.49 -8.07
N PRO A 653 16.35 32.14 -8.08
CA PRO A 653 15.28 31.34 -8.67
C PRO A 653 13.92 31.62 -8.04
N VAL A 654 13.89 31.79 -6.71
CA VAL A 654 12.67 32.08 -5.95
C VAL A 654 12.11 33.45 -6.34
N LEU A 655 12.97 34.46 -6.45
CA LEU A 655 12.56 35.83 -6.87
C LEU A 655 12.03 35.82 -8.29
N LEU A 656 12.71 35.15 -9.23
CA LEU A 656 12.25 35.01 -10.62
C LEU A 656 10.87 34.36 -10.71
N GLU A 657 10.64 33.32 -9.91
CA GLU A 657 9.33 32.64 -9.86
C GLU A 657 8.24 33.57 -9.30
N VAL A 658 8.54 34.35 -8.25
CA VAL A 658 7.61 35.33 -7.68
C VAL A 658 7.28 36.42 -8.70
N VAL A 659 8.26 36.93 -9.42
CA VAL A 659 8.04 37.94 -10.49
C VAL A 659 7.21 37.34 -11.62
N ARG A 660 7.50 36.09 -12.00
CA ARG A 660 6.75 35.37 -13.05
C ARG A 660 5.29 35.12 -12.63
N ALA A 661 5.06 34.72 -11.39
CA ALA A 661 3.72 34.46 -10.84
C ALA A 661 2.90 35.75 -10.66
N SER A 662 3.53 36.89 -10.29
CA SER A 662 2.87 38.20 -10.14
C SER A 662 2.53 38.88 -11.47
N GLY A 663 2.85 38.31 -12.61
CA GLY A 663 2.69 38.95 -13.92
C GLY A 663 3.55 40.20 -14.06
N MET A 664 4.65 40.28 -13.31
CA MET A 664 5.56 41.40 -13.21
C MET A 664 4.97 42.66 -12.53
N GLU A 665 3.81 42.57 -11.88
CA GLU A 665 3.19 43.71 -11.18
C GLU A 665 3.98 44.12 -9.93
N ILE A 666 4.77 43.22 -9.41
CA ILE A 666 5.62 43.47 -8.24
C ILE A 666 6.81 44.42 -8.56
N LEU A 667 7.17 44.56 -9.83
CA LEU A 667 8.27 45.43 -10.27
C LEU A 667 7.81 46.85 -10.44
N GLY A 668 8.68 47.83 -10.14
CA GLY A 668 8.41 49.25 -10.34
C GLY A 668 8.19 49.59 -11.83
N ARG A 669 7.19 50.41 -12.11
CA ARG A 669 6.88 50.86 -13.45
C ARG A 669 7.19 52.37 -13.57
N GLU A 670 8.44 52.73 -13.43
CA GLU A 670 8.89 54.11 -13.54
C GLU A 670 8.62 54.68 -14.93
N LYS A 671 8.45 56.01 -14.99
CA LYS A 671 8.24 56.74 -16.26
C LYS A 671 9.38 56.43 -17.25
N ALA A 672 10.62 56.34 -16.78
CA ALA A 672 11.80 56.08 -17.60
C ALA A 672 11.74 54.69 -18.31
N VAL A 673 11.24 53.68 -17.59
CA VAL A 673 11.04 52.33 -18.15
C VAL A 673 10.00 52.34 -19.24
N ARG A 674 8.84 52.96 -18.99
CA ARG A 674 7.77 53.06 -19.98
C ARG A 674 8.20 53.85 -21.23
N GLN A 675 8.95 54.93 -21.03
CA GLN A 675 9.55 55.70 -22.12
C GLN A 675 10.48 54.85 -22.97
N PHE A 676 11.35 54.07 -22.33
CA PHE A 676 12.29 53.20 -23.02
C PHE A 676 11.56 52.10 -23.83
N GLN A 677 10.56 51.46 -23.20
CA GLN A 677 9.73 50.50 -23.89
C GLN A 677 8.96 51.06 -25.08
N GLY A 678 8.39 52.26 -24.92
CA GLY A 678 7.69 52.96 -25.98
C GLY A 678 8.59 53.30 -27.16
N ARG A 679 9.84 53.76 -26.89
CA ARG A 679 10.84 54.07 -27.96
C ARG A 679 11.23 52.82 -28.74
N VAL A 680 11.48 51.67 -28.03
CA VAL A 680 11.82 50.39 -28.70
C VAL A 680 10.63 49.85 -29.48
N ARG A 681 9.40 49.92 -28.92
CA ARG A 681 8.17 49.56 -29.64
C ARG A 681 8.01 50.33 -30.94
N LEU A 682 8.19 51.65 -30.90
CA LEU A 682 8.11 52.51 -32.10
C LEU A 682 9.07 52.04 -33.20
N LEU A 683 10.33 51.76 -32.84
CA LEU A 683 11.31 51.32 -33.85
C LEU A 683 11.03 49.90 -34.35
N ARG A 684 10.54 49.03 -33.51
CA ARG A 684 10.10 47.67 -33.90
C ARG A 684 8.99 47.73 -34.95
N GLU A 685 8.02 48.62 -34.78
CA GLU A 685 6.90 48.81 -35.70
C GLU A 685 7.33 49.55 -36.99
N ALA A 686 8.21 50.57 -36.89
CA ALA A 686 8.68 51.33 -38.01
C ALA A 686 9.71 50.58 -38.90
N PHE A 687 10.43 49.62 -38.29
CA PHE A 687 11.50 48.85 -38.96
C PHE A 687 11.39 47.34 -38.70
N PRO A 688 10.34 46.69 -39.19
CA PRO A 688 10.08 45.28 -38.88
C PRO A 688 11.20 44.33 -39.35
N GLY A 689 12.07 44.73 -40.25
CA GLY A 689 13.24 43.95 -40.71
C GLY A 689 14.49 44.07 -39.82
N GLU A 690 14.49 44.92 -38.78
CA GLU A 690 15.67 45.19 -37.92
C GLU A 690 15.64 44.43 -36.59
N ALA A 691 14.92 43.36 -36.41
CA ALA A 691 14.92 42.47 -35.24
C ALA A 691 14.99 43.19 -33.87
N TRP A 692 14.21 44.26 -33.68
CA TRP A 692 14.06 44.92 -32.38
C TRP A 692 13.35 44.02 -31.38
N PRO A 693 13.82 43.89 -30.12
CA PRO A 693 13.19 43.02 -29.12
C PRO A 693 11.80 43.51 -28.74
N ASP A 694 10.96 42.56 -28.32
CA ASP A 694 9.65 42.87 -27.74
C ASP A 694 9.82 43.13 -26.24
N LEU A 695 9.78 44.37 -25.82
CA LEU A 695 9.93 44.78 -24.41
C LEU A 695 8.59 44.90 -23.67
N ARG A 696 7.50 44.33 -24.17
CA ARG A 696 6.25 44.22 -23.42
C ARG A 696 6.41 43.26 -22.24
N PHE A 697 5.73 43.53 -21.13
CA PHE A 697 5.88 42.73 -19.92
C PHE A 697 5.54 41.28 -20.13
N ASP A 698 4.57 40.94 -21.00
CA ASP A 698 4.23 39.58 -21.33
C ASP A 698 5.38 38.81 -22.02
N SER A 699 6.10 39.50 -22.93
CA SER A 699 7.27 38.94 -23.60
C SER A 699 8.48 38.86 -22.66
N LEU A 700 8.70 39.90 -21.85
CA LEU A 700 9.79 39.93 -20.87
C LEU A 700 9.67 38.89 -19.78
N ARG A 701 8.44 38.49 -19.40
CA ARG A 701 8.17 37.43 -18.44
C ARG A 701 8.70 36.07 -18.89
N LEU A 702 8.80 35.84 -20.20
CA LEU A 702 9.27 34.57 -20.74
C LEU A 702 10.80 34.39 -20.68
N CYS A 703 11.54 35.52 -20.61
CA CYS A 703 13.02 35.53 -20.61
C CYS A 703 13.62 36.25 -19.39
N LEU A 704 12.96 36.15 -18.21
CA LEU A 704 13.42 36.83 -16.98
C LEU A 704 14.84 36.44 -16.61
N ASP A 705 15.23 35.23 -16.87
CA ASP A 705 16.56 34.68 -16.54
C ASP A 705 17.68 35.43 -17.34
N GLU A 706 17.37 35.96 -18.53
CA GLU A 706 18.34 36.61 -19.39
C GLU A 706 18.63 38.08 -18.99
N TRP A 707 17.60 38.80 -18.59
CA TRP A 707 17.70 40.26 -18.40
C TRP A 707 17.56 40.73 -16.96
N LEU A 708 16.74 40.00 -16.13
CA LEU A 708 16.45 40.42 -14.76
C LEU A 708 17.37 39.71 -13.74
N ALA A 709 17.71 38.45 -13.94
CA ALA A 709 18.49 37.68 -12.98
C ALA A 709 19.80 38.38 -12.52
N PRO A 710 20.64 38.97 -13.42
CA PRO A 710 21.87 39.64 -12.99
C PRO A 710 21.66 40.80 -12.04
N PHE A 711 20.44 41.37 -12.04
CA PHE A 711 20.11 42.56 -11.26
C PHE A 711 19.40 42.23 -9.93
N LEU A 712 19.19 40.95 -9.63
CA LEU A 712 18.57 40.48 -8.39
C LEU A 712 19.56 40.27 -7.22
N MET A 713 20.84 40.60 -7.40
CA MET A 713 21.84 40.49 -6.34
C MET A 713 21.48 41.44 -5.18
N GLY A 714 21.44 40.89 -3.95
CA GLY A 714 21.05 41.62 -2.76
C GLY A 714 19.55 41.85 -2.57
N VAL A 715 18.71 41.52 -3.56
CA VAL A 715 17.26 41.61 -3.46
C VAL A 715 16.72 40.47 -2.59
N ARG A 716 15.80 40.80 -1.64
CA ARG A 716 15.25 39.78 -0.71
C ARG A 716 13.76 39.99 -0.43
N SER A 717 13.19 41.12 -0.78
CA SER A 717 11.81 41.45 -0.44
C SER A 717 11.04 42.08 -1.59
N ARG A 718 9.71 42.13 -1.44
CA ARG A 718 8.82 42.84 -2.37
C ARG A 718 9.22 44.31 -2.50
N ARG A 719 9.64 44.94 -1.40
CA ARG A 719 10.09 46.32 -1.40
C ARG A 719 11.33 46.49 -2.27
N ASP A 720 12.29 45.56 -2.17
CA ASP A 720 13.51 45.61 -2.97
C ASP A 720 13.20 45.42 -4.47
N LEU A 721 12.29 44.47 -4.80
CA LEU A 721 11.84 44.23 -6.17
C LEU A 721 11.12 45.48 -6.74
N ALA A 722 10.28 46.13 -5.95
CA ALA A 722 9.57 47.36 -6.37
C ALA A 722 10.51 48.55 -6.54
N ALA A 723 11.63 48.59 -5.79
CA ALA A 723 12.64 49.66 -5.85
C ALA A 723 13.72 49.40 -6.91
N LEU A 724 13.69 48.30 -7.62
CA LEU A 724 14.70 47.90 -8.59
C LEU A 724 14.66 48.85 -9.81
N ASP A 725 15.79 49.48 -10.14
CA ASP A 725 15.90 50.21 -11.40
C ASP A 725 15.98 49.24 -12.59
N LEU A 726 14.88 49.14 -13.32
CA LEU A 726 14.76 48.20 -14.43
C LEU A 726 15.39 48.72 -15.74
N LEU A 727 15.70 50.02 -15.81
CA LEU A 727 16.21 50.59 -17.06
C LEU A 727 17.57 50.04 -17.49
N PRO A 728 18.57 49.88 -16.58
CA PRO A 728 19.80 49.19 -16.91
C PRO A 728 19.57 47.74 -17.36
N ALA A 729 18.69 47.04 -16.67
CA ALA A 729 18.38 45.64 -17.01
C ALA A 729 17.74 45.51 -18.40
N LEU A 730 16.78 46.35 -18.75
CA LEU A 730 16.17 46.35 -20.09
C LEU A 730 17.15 46.73 -21.18
N LYS A 731 18.12 47.61 -20.90
CA LYS A 731 19.16 48.00 -21.86
C LYS A 731 20.09 46.84 -22.23
N THR A 732 20.24 45.81 -21.37
CA THR A 732 21.05 44.64 -21.72
C THR A 732 20.46 43.81 -22.87
N LEU A 733 19.16 43.95 -23.13
CA LEU A 733 18.48 43.28 -24.25
C LEU A 733 18.78 43.89 -25.61
N LEU A 734 19.49 45.07 -25.62
CA LEU A 734 19.91 45.76 -26.82
C LEU A 734 21.44 45.75 -26.89
N ASP A 735 21.99 45.46 -28.05
CA ASP A 735 23.41 45.64 -28.30
C ASP A 735 23.78 47.12 -28.44
N ARG A 736 25.06 47.42 -28.44
CA ARG A 736 25.57 48.80 -28.51
C ARG A 736 25.09 49.56 -29.75
N GLU A 737 24.94 48.86 -30.87
CA GLU A 737 24.49 49.47 -32.12
C GLU A 737 23.02 49.84 -32.05
N LYS A 738 22.16 48.96 -31.54
CA LYS A 738 20.75 49.25 -31.33
C LYS A 738 20.53 50.36 -30.32
N LEU A 739 21.31 50.38 -29.24
CA LEU A 739 21.25 51.52 -28.28
C LEU A 739 21.59 52.85 -28.94
N ARG A 740 22.60 52.90 -29.82
CA ARG A 740 22.96 54.09 -30.60
C ARG A 740 21.84 54.47 -31.57
N LEU A 741 21.32 53.52 -32.31
CA LEU A 741 20.21 53.71 -33.23
C LEU A 741 18.93 54.19 -32.52
N LEU A 742 18.68 53.70 -31.28
CA LEU A 742 17.57 54.12 -30.46
C LEU A 742 17.67 55.63 -30.11
N GLU A 743 18.86 56.10 -29.71
CA GLU A 743 19.06 57.50 -29.42
C GLU A 743 18.98 58.39 -30.65
N GLU A 744 19.42 57.89 -31.80
CA GLU A 744 19.39 58.61 -33.07
C GLU A 744 17.97 58.67 -33.64
N ARG A 745 17.25 57.55 -33.70
CA ARG A 745 15.97 57.45 -34.42
C ARG A 745 14.73 57.70 -33.55
N ALA A 746 14.85 57.50 -32.24
CA ALA A 746 13.79 57.78 -31.28
C ALA A 746 14.34 58.61 -30.11
N PRO A 747 14.81 59.82 -30.33
CA PRO A 747 15.41 60.67 -29.31
C PRO A 747 14.42 60.96 -28.17
N THR A 748 14.93 61.11 -26.96
CA THR A 748 14.10 61.45 -25.79
C THR A 748 13.57 62.86 -25.84
N HIS A 749 14.24 63.77 -26.54
CA HIS A 749 13.85 65.16 -26.66
C HIS A 749 14.01 65.64 -28.11
N VAL A 750 13.21 66.60 -28.45
CA VAL A 750 13.36 67.35 -29.72
C VAL A 750 13.65 68.81 -29.40
N THR A 751 14.54 69.44 -30.19
CA THR A 751 14.79 70.88 -30.10
C THR A 751 13.82 71.61 -30.96
N VAL A 752 13.01 72.52 -30.40
CA VAL A 752 12.04 73.32 -31.11
C VAL A 752 12.67 74.64 -31.48
N PRO A 753 12.02 75.46 -32.44
CA PRO A 753 12.59 76.71 -32.95
C PRO A 753 12.98 77.67 -31.86
N SER A 754 12.38 77.68 -30.72
CA SER A 754 12.74 78.53 -29.58
C SER A 754 14.11 78.19 -28.96
N GLY A 755 14.77 77.11 -29.39
CA GLY A 755 16.00 76.53 -28.79
C GLY A 755 15.78 75.65 -27.56
N ARG A 756 14.58 75.46 -27.08
CA ARG A 756 14.28 74.57 -25.98
C ARG A 756 14.27 73.14 -26.42
N ARG A 757 14.73 72.27 -25.51
CA ARG A 757 14.62 70.81 -25.64
C ARG A 757 13.37 70.39 -24.90
N ILE A 758 12.44 69.74 -25.60
CA ILE A 758 11.18 69.30 -25.06
C ILE A 758 11.17 67.78 -25.14
N GLU A 759 10.78 67.09 -24.05
CA GLU A 759 10.66 65.66 -23.94
C GLU A 759 9.54 65.13 -24.86
N ILE A 760 9.83 64.10 -25.62
CA ILE A 760 8.83 63.39 -26.39
C ILE A 760 8.28 62.28 -25.48
N ASP A 761 7.00 62.21 -25.31
CA ASP A 761 6.34 61.16 -24.54
C ASP A 761 6.01 59.92 -25.43
N TYR A 762 6.75 58.87 -25.20
CA TYR A 762 6.53 57.53 -25.83
C TYR A 762 5.76 56.59 -24.95
N ALA A 763 5.43 57.01 -23.70
CA ALA A 763 4.84 56.16 -22.67
C ALA A 763 3.31 56.26 -22.58
N SER A 764 2.73 57.39 -22.95
CA SER A 764 1.31 57.72 -22.69
C SER A 764 0.34 57.20 -23.77
N GLY A 765 0.85 56.68 -24.87
CA GLY A 765 0.03 56.18 -25.98
C GLY A 765 0.81 55.33 -26.98
N ASP A 766 0.14 55.01 -28.09
CA ASP A 766 0.77 54.21 -29.15
C ASP A 766 1.65 55.08 -30.08
N GLU A 767 1.45 56.38 -30.07
CA GLU A 767 2.19 57.36 -30.88
C GLU A 767 3.07 58.24 -30.02
N PRO A 768 4.23 58.69 -30.56
CA PRO A 768 5.07 59.65 -29.89
C PRO A 768 4.38 60.99 -29.77
N LEU A 769 4.26 61.52 -28.56
CA LEU A 769 3.52 62.75 -28.24
C LEU A 769 4.48 63.88 -27.82
N LEU A 770 4.32 65.03 -28.37
CA LEU A 770 5.04 66.21 -28.00
C LEU A 770 4.08 67.32 -27.47
N ALA A 771 4.08 67.51 -26.15
CA ALA A 771 3.32 68.55 -25.53
C ALA A 771 4.15 69.84 -25.50
N VAL A 772 3.83 70.84 -26.36
CA VAL A 772 4.64 72.03 -26.58
C VAL A 772 3.78 73.27 -26.62
N LYS A 773 4.25 74.37 -26.07
CA LYS A 773 3.56 75.65 -26.19
C LYS A 773 3.59 76.08 -27.63
N LEU A 774 2.45 76.59 -28.15
CA LEU A 774 2.29 77.04 -29.51
C LEU A 774 3.36 78.01 -29.93
N GLN A 775 3.74 78.95 -29.06
CA GLN A 775 4.77 79.93 -29.32
C GLN A 775 6.17 79.40 -29.55
N GLU A 776 6.46 78.17 -28.99
CA GLU A 776 7.77 77.52 -29.16
C GLU A 776 7.91 76.88 -30.54
N MET A 777 6.81 76.75 -31.27
CA MET A 777 6.74 76.12 -32.62
C MET A 777 6.76 77.08 -33.76
N PHE A 778 6.75 78.36 -33.46
CA PHE A 778 6.80 79.40 -34.51
C PHE A 778 8.11 79.31 -35.33
N GLY A 779 7.98 79.25 -36.67
CA GLY A 779 9.07 79.04 -37.59
C GLY A 779 9.31 77.60 -38.03
N LEU A 780 8.59 76.63 -37.46
CA LEU A 780 8.62 75.26 -37.93
C LEU A 780 7.50 75.04 -38.93
N ALA A 781 7.89 74.70 -40.20
CA ALA A 781 6.94 74.54 -41.26
C ALA A 781 6.27 73.13 -41.23
N ASP A 782 7.02 72.11 -40.88
CA ASP A 782 6.57 70.69 -40.87
C ASP A 782 6.54 70.07 -39.48
N THR A 783 5.69 69.07 -39.28
CA THR A 783 5.61 68.30 -38.06
C THR A 783 6.91 67.57 -37.83
N PRO A 784 7.49 67.65 -36.60
CA PRO A 784 8.65 66.87 -36.23
C PRO A 784 8.38 65.35 -36.44
N ALA A 785 9.35 64.68 -36.99
CA ALA A 785 9.26 63.22 -37.24
C ALA A 785 10.40 62.52 -36.56
N VAL A 786 10.10 61.27 -36.05
CA VAL A 786 11.03 60.33 -35.46
C VAL A 786 11.12 59.08 -36.33
N ALA A 787 11.84 58.07 -35.92
CA ALA A 787 12.08 56.83 -36.67
C ALA A 787 12.64 57.10 -38.10
N GLY A 788 13.66 57.97 -38.17
CA GLY A 788 14.25 58.32 -39.48
C GLY A 788 13.27 59.04 -40.40
N GLY A 789 12.34 59.78 -39.88
CA GLY A 789 11.32 60.52 -40.63
C GLY A 789 10.06 59.73 -40.98
N ARG A 790 9.96 58.46 -40.57
CA ARG A 790 8.80 57.61 -40.92
C ARG A 790 7.56 57.85 -40.06
N VAL A 791 7.73 58.37 -38.86
CA VAL A 791 6.63 58.56 -37.88
C VAL A 791 6.56 60.02 -37.48
N LYS A 792 5.48 60.70 -37.80
CA LYS A 792 5.20 62.04 -37.36
C LYS A 792 4.82 62.08 -35.90
N VAL A 793 5.33 63.01 -35.10
CA VAL A 793 5.00 63.16 -33.70
C VAL A 793 3.61 63.81 -33.55
N LEU A 794 2.78 63.26 -32.67
CA LEU A 794 1.50 63.86 -32.34
C LEU A 794 1.72 65.12 -31.48
N LEU A 795 1.40 66.28 -32.03
CA LEU A 795 1.58 67.54 -31.34
C LEU A 795 0.39 67.88 -30.47
N HIS A 796 0.60 68.05 -29.19
CA HIS A 796 -0.32 68.69 -28.27
C HIS A 796 0.13 70.19 -28.12
N LEU A 797 -0.44 71.02 -28.91
CA LEU A 797 -0.19 72.46 -28.88
C LEU A 797 -0.85 73.05 -27.67
N LEU A 798 -0.05 73.65 -26.77
CA LEU A 798 -0.50 74.24 -25.52
C LEU A 798 -0.56 75.75 -25.57
N SER A 799 -1.54 76.31 -24.91
CA SER A 799 -1.58 77.72 -24.59
C SER A 799 -0.41 78.18 -23.71
N PRO A 800 -0.11 79.44 -23.55
CA PRO A 800 0.91 79.91 -22.59
C PRO A 800 0.66 79.43 -21.17
N ALA A 801 -0.62 79.22 -20.81
CA ALA A 801 -1.04 78.74 -19.53
C ALA A 801 -1.00 77.17 -19.41
N GLY A 802 -0.46 76.42 -20.44
CA GLY A 802 -0.30 74.96 -20.42
C GLY A 802 -1.58 74.19 -20.71
N ARG A 803 -2.68 74.77 -21.19
CA ARG A 803 -3.91 74.11 -21.60
C ARG A 803 -3.83 73.65 -23.06
N PRO A 804 -4.27 72.45 -23.43
CA PRO A 804 -4.33 72.01 -24.81
C PRO A 804 -5.19 72.98 -25.64
N VAL A 805 -4.64 73.47 -26.75
CA VAL A 805 -5.35 74.30 -27.73
C VAL A 805 -5.74 73.45 -28.92
N GLN A 806 -4.84 72.61 -29.37
CA GLN A 806 -5.05 71.75 -30.56
C GLN A 806 -4.20 70.52 -30.46
N VAL A 807 -4.73 69.43 -31.00
CA VAL A 807 -3.99 68.17 -31.19
C VAL A 807 -3.87 67.96 -32.69
N THR A 808 -2.65 67.84 -33.22
CA THR A 808 -2.45 67.69 -34.68
C THR A 808 -1.23 66.84 -35.00
N ARG A 809 -1.27 66.11 -36.12
CA ARG A 809 -0.15 65.48 -36.81
C ARG A 809 0.33 66.22 -38.03
N ASP A 810 -0.37 67.29 -38.40
CA ASP A 810 -0.05 68.10 -39.56
C ASP A 810 0.04 69.59 -39.15
N LEU A 811 1.27 69.93 -38.78
CA LEU A 811 1.56 71.28 -38.38
C LEU A 811 1.39 72.30 -39.53
N LYS A 812 1.67 71.86 -40.76
CA LYS A 812 1.53 72.69 -41.96
C LYS A 812 0.08 73.07 -42.19
N ASN A 813 -0.81 72.05 -42.18
CA ASN A 813 -2.23 72.30 -42.30
C ASN A 813 -2.81 73.14 -41.15
N PHE A 814 -2.24 72.97 -39.92
CA PHE A 814 -2.61 73.79 -38.77
C PHE A 814 -2.25 75.27 -38.95
N TRP A 815 -1.09 75.57 -39.60
CA TRP A 815 -0.70 76.97 -39.86
C TRP A 815 -1.51 77.61 -41.00
N GLU A 816 -2.06 76.79 -41.93
CA GLU A 816 -2.83 77.29 -43.06
C GLU A 816 -4.33 77.41 -42.71
N SER A 817 -4.84 76.79 -41.61
CA SER A 817 -6.19 76.91 -41.16
C SER A 817 -6.38 77.96 -40.10
#